data_d4e31e2ab3f36b602ce807d4e9c4a8cd
#
_entry.id   d4e31e2ab3f36b602ce807d4e9c4a8cd
#
_cell.length_a   1.000
_cell.length_b   1.000
_cell.length_c   1.000
_cell.angle_alpha   90.00
_cell.angle_beta   90.00
_cell.angle_gamma   90.00
#
_symmetry.space_group_name_H-M   'P 1'
#
loop_
_entity.id
_entity.type
_entity.pdbx_description
1 polymer ?
#
loop_
_entity_poly.entity_id
_entity_poly.type
_entity_poly.pdbx_seq_one_letter_code
_entity_poly.pdbx_strand_id
1 'polypeptide(L)'
;MKKHPLYHLLHPASIATVGANNNPMQMGTIQALSVLKDGFTGNFYPVHRTEKEVLGYPAYGSVFELPETPDLAMLIVPPHQVISLIEAFGKIGTRHVIIISGGFKETGAEGMRLEEELVQTARRYGVRFLGPNCIGVVNTHLPLNVTVAPMPQYAGKLGMASQSGTYVTQTLAYMRDRGIYFSKAVSVGNEADLDITDTLEYLGEDEDTTAIALYIEGIRDGERFLETARRITPHKPVIAQYVGGSEAGARAGQSHTGAMAGPEELMDGLFKQAGILRVSSIEELYEYGWTLATQPPLEGKRVAVITNSGGPGTAIAHTCSKEGLEVPVFSERLQKEIKPYLPAPGSGKNPVDLTFDMDSKTITELIPEAIMKSGEVDGVIIHGAMGTGFQKEKYPHLKHFIGEVTMEEFLSSYFQRDFSYGATLPRKYGLPMTQSNFFALFDSSASAYRAREIPVLDTPEKAAMAMLYLWKYRQVQLRQNDAPLPLPIKTAEAEKIINMAIEEDHNNLGEYHSKQVLSLYGIPVTSDVLVDDEQQALQAAQKLGYPVVLKGGSLEEAHKTEKGLVHLYLQDEEQVSRAFRNIQETAGRGTPVLISPMIRGDREFMAGMTRYPGFGPALMFGVGGIYTEALRDTTMRLAPLSKVEAREMINDIKSHRMLEEYRGMPAVNVDELASLLLRLGQLSLLHPEIKEIDLNPVIISKSEPVVVDALLVLKNNQ
;
A
#
# COMPACT_ATOMS: atom_id res chain seq x y z
N MET A 1 1.12 10.83 -21.97
CA MET A 1 0.64 11.89 -21.07
C MET A 1 -0.45 12.78 -21.65
N LYS A 2 -0.25 13.54 -22.74
CA LYS A 2 -1.29 14.47 -23.31
C LYS A 2 -2.64 13.83 -23.70
N LYS A 3 -2.74 12.52 -23.85
CA LYS A 3 -4.00 11.80 -24.11
C LYS A 3 -4.71 11.34 -22.83
N HIS A 4 -4.06 11.42 -21.67
CA HIS A 4 -4.63 10.99 -20.40
C HIS A 4 -5.65 12.05 -19.91
N PRO A 5 -6.86 11.68 -19.48
CA PRO A 5 -7.89 12.64 -19.04
C PRO A 5 -7.41 13.58 -17.94
N LEU A 6 -6.64 13.09 -16.95
CA LEU A 6 -6.09 13.91 -15.87
C LEU A 6 -5.12 14.98 -16.35
N TYR A 7 -4.46 14.82 -17.50
CA TYR A 7 -3.63 15.86 -18.05
C TYR A 7 -4.44 17.15 -18.28
N HIS A 8 -5.62 17.04 -18.88
CA HIS A 8 -6.48 18.18 -19.18
C HIS A 8 -7.11 18.79 -17.92
N LEU A 9 -7.38 17.98 -16.89
CA LEU A 9 -7.86 18.47 -15.59
C LEU A 9 -6.79 19.28 -14.85
N LEU A 10 -5.51 18.94 -15.04
CA LEU A 10 -4.36 19.55 -14.37
C LEU A 10 -3.64 20.62 -15.20
N HIS A 11 -3.98 20.78 -16.50
CA HIS A 11 -3.35 21.73 -17.41
C HIS A 11 -4.40 22.47 -18.28
N PRO A 12 -5.49 22.98 -17.72
CA PRO A 12 -6.48 23.73 -18.51
C PRO A 12 -5.93 25.10 -18.92
N ALA A 13 -6.24 25.54 -20.14
CA ALA A 13 -6.04 26.93 -20.57
C ALA A 13 -7.28 27.79 -20.27
N SER A 14 -8.45 27.17 -20.07
CA SER A 14 -9.69 27.87 -19.72
C SER A 14 -10.53 27.06 -18.72
N ILE A 15 -11.16 27.77 -17.77
CA ILE A 15 -11.97 27.16 -16.70
C ILE A 15 -13.33 27.85 -16.65
N ALA A 16 -14.42 27.07 -16.72
CA ALA A 16 -15.75 27.53 -16.38
C ALA A 16 -16.14 27.04 -15.00
N THR A 17 -16.67 27.92 -14.14
CA THR A 17 -17.10 27.60 -12.77
C THR A 17 -18.59 27.85 -12.60
N VAL A 18 -19.33 26.79 -12.19
CA VAL A 18 -20.77 26.89 -11.87
C VAL A 18 -20.93 26.74 -10.37
N GLY A 19 -21.56 27.75 -9.71
CA GLY A 19 -21.81 27.78 -8.28
C GLY A 19 -20.95 28.78 -7.50
N ALA A 20 -20.06 29.53 -8.17
CA ALA A 20 -19.40 30.70 -7.61
C ALA A 20 -20.31 31.94 -7.67
N ASN A 21 -20.22 32.82 -6.69
CA ASN A 21 -20.91 34.10 -6.61
C ASN A 21 -20.02 35.13 -5.87
N ASN A 22 -20.59 36.27 -5.44
CA ASN A 22 -19.85 37.32 -4.74
C ASN A 22 -19.83 37.17 -3.20
N ASN A 23 -20.38 36.06 -2.64
CA ASN A 23 -20.32 35.79 -1.23
C ASN A 23 -19.06 34.95 -0.88
N PRO A 24 -18.04 35.53 -0.20
CA PRO A 24 -16.79 34.85 0.09
C PRO A 24 -16.89 33.69 1.07
N MET A 25 -18.05 33.50 1.70
CA MET A 25 -18.30 32.38 2.62
C MET A 25 -18.84 31.13 1.93
N GLN A 26 -19.15 31.19 0.64
CA GLN A 26 -19.64 30.05 -0.11
C GLN A 26 -18.51 29.24 -0.74
N MET A 27 -18.62 27.92 -0.68
CA MET A 27 -17.64 26.96 -1.16
C MET A 27 -17.20 27.26 -2.60
N GLY A 28 -18.13 27.44 -3.53
CA GLY A 28 -17.83 27.71 -4.93
C GLY A 28 -17.05 29.02 -5.13
N THR A 29 -17.33 30.04 -4.31
CA THR A 29 -16.61 31.30 -4.32
C THR A 29 -15.18 31.15 -3.77
N ILE A 30 -15.02 30.38 -2.68
CA ILE A 30 -13.68 30.11 -2.09
C ILE A 30 -12.82 29.36 -3.13
N GLN A 31 -13.36 28.36 -3.81
CA GLN A 31 -12.62 27.63 -4.84
C GLN A 31 -12.26 28.49 -6.07
N ALA A 32 -13.21 29.32 -6.52
CA ALA A 32 -12.93 30.29 -7.59
C ALA A 32 -11.84 31.29 -7.20
N LEU A 33 -11.84 31.76 -5.92
CA LEU A 33 -10.78 32.61 -5.37
C LEU A 33 -9.41 31.89 -5.35
N SER A 34 -9.37 30.62 -4.99
CA SER A 34 -8.12 29.82 -5.02
C SER A 34 -7.55 29.75 -6.45
N VAL A 35 -8.39 29.46 -7.45
CA VAL A 35 -7.95 29.50 -8.86
C VAL A 35 -7.35 30.86 -9.23
N LEU A 36 -8.05 31.95 -8.90
CA LEU A 36 -7.65 33.30 -9.31
C LEU A 36 -6.45 33.86 -8.52
N LYS A 37 -6.33 33.52 -7.24
CA LYS A 37 -5.29 34.09 -6.34
C LYS A 37 -3.98 33.33 -6.35
N ASP A 38 -4.02 32.02 -6.62
CA ASP A 38 -2.83 31.19 -6.61
C ASP A 38 -2.08 31.17 -7.96
N GLY A 39 -2.50 32.01 -8.92
CA GLY A 39 -1.69 32.37 -10.09
C GLY A 39 -2.14 31.74 -11.43
N PHE A 40 -3.34 31.20 -11.51
CA PHE A 40 -3.88 30.74 -12.80
C PHE A 40 -3.95 31.91 -13.82
N THR A 41 -3.33 31.74 -14.97
CA THR A 41 -3.22 32.79 -16.02
C THR A 41 -4.14 32.53 -17.21
N GLY A 42 -4.89 31.43 -17.20
CA GLY A 42 -5.85 31.11 -18.28
C GLY A 42 -7.16 31.90 -18.20
N ASN A 43 -8.06 31.62 -19.11
CA ASN A 43 -9.36 32.24 -19.12
C ASN A 43 -10.27 31.67 -18.02
N PHE A 44 -10.98 32.57 -17.31
CA PHE A 44 -11.89 32.19 -16.25
C PHE A 44 -13.32 32.67 -16.51
N TYR A 45 -14.30 31.76 -16.52
CA TYR A 45 -15.68 32.00 -16.90
C TYR A 45 -16.65 31.57 -15.77
N PRO A 46 -17.10 32.50 -14.92
CA PRO A 46 -18.20 32.21 -13.98
C PRO A 46 -19.52 32.03 -14.75
N VAL A 47 -20.26 30.98 -14.42
CA VAL A 47 -21.63 30.77 -14.90
C VAL A 47 -22.59 30.97 -13.72
N HIS A 48 -23.43 32.04 -13.82
CA HIS A 48 -24.37 32.41 -12.77
C HIS A 48 -25.66 32.98 -13.35
N ARG A 49 -26.82 32.50 -12.88
CA ARG A 49 -28.11 32.81 -13.47
C ARG A 49 -28.50 34.29 -13.40
N THR A 50 -28.12 34.97 -12.35
CA THR A 50 -28.58 36.35 -12.04
C THR A 50 -27.46 37.38 -11.93
N GLU A 51 -26.28 36.98 -11.48
CA GLU A 51 -25.12 37.87 -11.39
C GLU A 51 -24.57 38.14 -12.80
N LYS A 52 -24.25 39.38 -13.09
CA LYS A 52 -23.59 39.78 -14.31
C LYS A 52 -22.07 39.81 -14.21
N GLU A 53 -21.59 39.82 -12.96
CA GLU A 53 -20.18 39.82 -12.63
C GLU A 53 -19.98 39.00 -11.35
N VAL A 54 -18.97 38.11 -11.33
CA VAL A 54 -18.56 37.33 -10.19
C VAL A 54 -17.05 37.51 -10.00
N LEU A 55 -16.65 37.95 -8.81
CA LEU A 55 -15.24 38.18 -8.43
C LEU A 55 -14.47 39.10 -9.41
N GLY A 56 -15.15 40.06 -10.05
CA GLY A 56 -14.58 40.97 -11.03
C GLY A 56 -14.50 40.43 -12.46
N TYR A 57 -15.07 39.25 -12.74
CA TYR A 57 -15.14 38.64 -14.04
C TYR A 57 -16.56 38.67 -14.59
N PRO A 58 -16.77 38.95 -15.90
CA PRO A 58 -18.08 38.83 -16.53
C PRO A 58 -18.69 37.46 -16.31
N ALA A 59 -19.92 37.38 -15.80
CA ALA A 59 -20.64 36.14 -15.56
C ALA A 59 -21.67 35.87 -16.66
N TYR A 60 -21.80 34.60 -17.03
CA TYR A 60 -22.70 34.17 -18.13
C TYR A 60 -23.93 33.51 -17.53
N GLY A 61 -25.11 33.81 -18.08
CA GLY A 61 -26.41 33.32 -17.59
C GLY A 61 -26.59 31.81 -17.79
N SER A 62 -25.92 31.24 -18.78
CA SER A 62 -25.92 29.81 -19.07
C SER A 62 -24.63 29.35 -19.70
N VAL A 63 -24.39 28.03 -19.68
CA VAL A 63 -23.23 27.38 -20.33
C VAL A 63 -23.19 27.68 -21.84
N PHE A 64 -24.35 27.88 -22.47
CA PHE A 64 -24.46 28.15 -23.93
C PHE A 64 -24.08 29.58 -24.31
N GLU A 65 -23.91 30.47 -23.34
CA GLU A 65 -23.50 31.87 -23.57
C GLU A 65 -21.98 32.06 -23.40
N LEU A 66 -21.25 31.02 -23.07
CA LEU A 66 -19.79 31.09 -22.94
C LEU A 66 -19.12 31.49 -24.26
N PRO A 67 -18.08 32.35 -24.23
CA PRO A 67 -17.42 32.84 -25.42
C PRO A 67 -16.60 31.81 -26.18
N GLU A 68 -16.21 30.74 -25.47
CA GLU A 68 -15.47 29.58 -26.01
C GLU A 68 -15.86 28.30 -25.28
N THR A 69 -15.51 27.15 -25.82
CA THR A 69 -15.60 25.87 -25.13
C THR A 69 -14.52 25.78 -24.07
N PRO A 70 -14.83 25.77 -22.75
CA PRO A 70 -13.81 25.69 -21.71
C PRO A 70 -13.15 24.31 -21.69
N ASP A 71 -11.85 24.29 -21.42
CA ASP A 71 -11.08 23.04 -21.27
C ASP A 71 -11.53 22.26 -20.06
N LEU A 72 -11.86 22.98 -18.98
CA LEU A 72 -12.28 22.43 -17.70
C LEU A 72 -13.56 23.11 -17.20
N ALA A 73 -14.53 22.32 -16.73
CA ALA A 73 -15.67 22.81 -15.96
C ALA A 73 -15.58 22.39 -14.50
N MET A 74 -15.86 23.30 -13.57
CA MET A 74 -15.96 23.07 -12.15
C MET A 74 -17.42 23.18 -11.69
N LEU A 75 -17.97 22.13 -11.09
CA LEU A 75 -19.36 22.09 -10.67
C LEU A 75 -19.47 22.06 -9.12
N ILE A 76 -19.98 23.15 -8.55
CA ILE A 76 -20.19 23.34 -7.12
C ILE A 76 -21.66 23.71 -6.90
N VAL A 77 -22.56 22.81 -7.22
CA VAL A 77 -24.02 23.00 -7.22
C VAL A 77 -24.74 21.84 -6.53
N PRO A 78 -26.01 21.98 -6.15
CA PRO A 78 -26.80 20.85 -5.65
C PRO A 78 -26.78 19.63 -6.60
N PRO A 79 -26.72 18.38 -6.11
CA PRO A 79 -26.47 17.19 -6.92
C PRO A 79 -27.48 16.99 -8.06
N HIS A 80 -28.76 17.34 -7.86
CA HIS A 80 -29.80 17.26 -8.90
C HIS A 80 -29.58 18.15 -10.12
N GLN A 81 -28.69 19.17 -10.03
CA GLN A 81 -28.34 20.06 -11.17
C GLN A 81 -27.13 19.55 -11.95
N VAL A 82 -26.33 18.66 -11.37
CA VAL A 82 -25.06 18.22 -11.97
C VAL A 82 -25.27 17.53 -13.32
N ILE A 83 -26.24 16.63 -13.41
CA ILE A 83 -26.51 15.86 -14.62
C ILE A 83 -26.85 16.76 -15.82
N SER A 84 -27.73 17.71 -15.60
CA SER A 84 -28.12 18.69 -16.65
C SER A 84 -26.94 19.57 -17.07
N LEU A 85 -26.02 19.90 -16.17
CA LEU A 85 -24.80 20.65 -16.49
C LEU A 85 -23.78 19.80 -17.26
N ILE A 86 -23.61 18.51 -16.91
CA ILE A 86 -22.78 17.59 -17.69
C ILE A 86 -23.31 17.50 -19.14
N GLU A 87 -24.62 17.39 -19.31
CA GLU A 87 -25.24 17.41 -20.64
C GLU A 87 -24.96 18.72 -21.37
N ALA A 88 -25.15 19.89 -20.70
CA ALA A 88 -24.93 21.19 -21.27
C ALA A 88 -23.47 21.41 -21.72
N PHE A 89 -22.51 21.12 -20.83
CA PHE A 89 -21.07 21.20 -21.14
C PHE A 89 -20.68 20.23 -22.26
N GLY A 90 -21.21 19.00 -22.21
CA GLY A 90 -20.97 17.99 -23.24
C GLY A 90 -21.45 18.45 -24.63
N LYS A 91 -22.61 19.15 -24.71
CA LYS A 91 -23.16 19.71 -25.95
C LYS A 91 -22.31 20.81 -26.56
N ILE A 92 -21.70 21.66 -25.73
CA ILE A 92 -20.79 22.71 -26.23
C ILE A 92 -19.37 22.20 -26.52
N GLY A 93 -19.06 20.94 -26.18
CA GLY A 93 -17.79 20.32 -26.48
C GLY A 93 -16.80 20.22 -25.35
N THR A 94 -17.11 20.67 -24.11
CA THR A 94 -16.27 20.46 -22.92
C THR A 94 -16.20 18.98 -22.62
N ARG A 95 -15.00 18.48 -22.38
CA ARG A 95 -14.74 17.04 -22.15
C ARG A 95 -14.19 16.69 -20.78
N HIS A 96 -13.82 17.68 -19.98
CA HIS A 96 -13.20 17.46 -18.68
C HIS A 96 -13.94 18.27 -17.60
N VAL A 97 -14.35 17.59 -16.51
CA VAL A 97 -15.15 18.19 -15.45
C VAL A 97 -14.65 17.75 -14.08
N ILE A 98 -14.65 18.67 -13.12
CA ILE A 98 -14.45 18.37 -11.70
C ILE A 98 -15.77 18.60 -10.99
N ILE A 99 -16.31 17.56 -10.32
CA ILE A 99 -17.58 17.61 -9.61
C ILE A 99 -17.30 17.62 -8.11
N ILE A 100 -17.37 18.81 -7.52
CA ILE A 100 -17.11 19.01 -6.08
C ILE A 100 -18.32 18.56 -5.26
N SER A 101 -19.49 18.70 -5.80
CA SER A 101 -20.78 18.41 -5.11
C SER A 101 -20.82 16.98 -4.57
N GLY A 102 -21.22 16.82 -3.29
CA GLY A 102 -21.64 15.55 -2.72
C GLY A 102 -23.15 15.34 -2.89
N GLY A 103 -23.67 14.24 -2.32
CA GLY A 103 -25.07 13.84 -2.41
C GLY A 103 -25.32 12.73 -3.44
N PHE A 104 -24.31 11.91 -3.70
CA PHE A 104 -24.34 10.77 -4.61
C PHE A 104 -24.28 9.44 -3.82
N LYS A 105 -23.53 8.44 -4.26
CA LYS A 105 -23.54 7.09 -3.67
C LYS A 105 -23.26 7.05 -2.16
N GLU A 106 -22.54 8.02 -1.64
CA GLU A 106 -22.24 8.14 -0.20
C GLU A 106 -23.50 8.42 0.65
N THR A 107 -24.60 8.85 0.02
CA THR A 107 -25.90 9.10 0.70
C THR A 107 -26.87 7.92 0.65
N GLY A 108 -26.45 6.78 0.06
CA GLY A 108 -27.24 5.55 -0.03
C GLY A 108 -27.91 5.32 -1.38
N ALA A 109 -28.98 4.54 -1.41
CA ALA A 109 -29.56 3.99 -2.65
C ALA A 109 -30.04 5.06 -3.66
N GLU A 110 -30.60 6.17 -3.21
CA GLU A 110 -31.04 7.26 -4.09
C GLU A 110 -29.83 7.96 -4.72
N GLY A 111 -28.81 8.25 -3.90
CA GLY A 111 -27.57 8.84 -4.39
C GLY A 111 -26.82 7.92 -5.34
N MET A 112 -26.86 6.61 -5.15
CA MET A 112 -26.29 5.63 -6.06
C MET A 112 -26.94 5.68 -7.43
N ARG A 113 -28.28 5.74 -7.51
CA ARG A 113 -29.00 5.89 -8.79
C ARG A 113 -28.64 7.19 -9.52
N LEU A 114 -28.50 8.27 -8.75
CA LEU A 114 -28.09 9.57 -9.29
C LEU A 114 -26.67 9.52 -9.86
N GLU A 115 -25.76 8.83 -9.19
CA GLU A 115 -24.38 8.63 -9.69
C GLU A 115 -24.35 7.75 -10.94
N GLU A 116 -25.17 6.71 -11.01
CA GLU A 116 -25.29 5.89 -12.23
C GLU A 116 -25.81 6.70 -13.43
N GLU A 117 -26.82 7.55 -13.21
CA GLU A 117 -27.34 8.45 -14.26
C GLU A 117 -26.29 9.47 -14.70
N LEU A 118 -25.51 10.02 -13.74
CA LEU A 118 -24.39 10.90 -14.01
C LEU A 118 -23.36 10.23 -14.92
N VAL A 119 -22.91 9.01 -14.60
CA VAL A 119 -21.94 8.23 -15.38
C VAL A 119 -22.47 7.96 -16.80
N GLN A 120 -23.73 7.54 -16.93
CA GLN A 120 -24.36 7.27 -18.23
C GLN A 120 -24.41 8.54 -19.08
N THR A 121 -24.79 9.68 -18.46
CA THR A 121 -24.84 10.95 -19.18
C THR A 121 -23.46 11.43 -19.62
N ALA A 122 -22.48 11.36 -18.72
CA ALA A 122 -21.10 11.73 -19.06
C ALA A 122 -20.57 10.87 -20.23
N ARG A 123 -20.78 9.55 -20.22
CA ARG A 123 -20.40 8.65 -21.30
C ARG A 123 -21.08 9.01 -22.63
N ARG A 124 -22.37 9.36 -22.61
CA ARG A 124 -23.11 9.75 -23.81
C ARG A 124 -22.51 10.96 -24.50
N TYR A 125 -21.98 11.91 -23.75
CA TYR A 125 -21.37 13.13 -24.27
C TYR A 125 -19.84 13.07 -24.37
N GLY A 126 -19.22 11.95 -24.03
CA GLY A 126 -17.75 11.78 -24.02
C GLY A 126 -17.06 12.67 -22.98
N VAL A 127 -17.73 12.98 -21.89
CA VAL A 127 -17.19 13.75 -20.76
C VAL A 127 -16.49 12.80 -19.79
N ARG A 128 -15.25 13.15 -19.40
CA ARG A 128 -14.52 12.50 -18.32
C ARG A 128 -14.52 13.42 -17.12
N PHE A 129 -14.68 12.86 -15.91
CA PHE A 129 -14.81 13.70 -14.72
C PHE A 129 -14.12 13.11 -13.49
N LEU A 130 -13.74 14.02 -12.59
CA LEU A 130 -13.20 13.72 -11.27
C LEU A 130 -14.30 13.92 -10.22
N GLY A 131 -14.37 13.04 -9.24
CA GLY A 131 -15.41 13.05 -8.22
C GLY A 131 -16.59 12.11 -8.57
N PRO A 132 -17.84 12.43 -8.18
CA PRO A 132 -18.28 13.55 -7.33
C PRO A 132 -17.72 13.49 -5.90
N ASN A 133 -18.14 14.44 -5.04
CA ASN A 133 -17.71 14.49 -3.64
C ASN A 133 -16.18 14.56 -3.49
N CYS A 134 -15.50 15.35 -4.30
CA CYS A 134 -14.06 15.61 -4.23
C CYS A 134 -13.79 17.07 -3.86
N ILE A 135 -12.54 17.41 -3.55
CA ILE A 135 -12.15 18.80 -3.27
C ILE A 135 -11.44 19.47 -4.46
N GLY A 136 -11.10 18.71 -5.49
CA GLY A 136 -10.44 19.19 -6.69
C GLY A 136 -8.97 18.78 -6.81
N VAL A 137 -8.21 19.61 -7.52
CA VAL A 137 -6.82 19.31 -7.89
C VAL A 137 -5.87 20.48 -7.60
N VAL A 138 -4.60 20.17 -7.42
CA VAL A 138 -3.47 21.12 -7.32
C VAL A 138 -2.41 20.74 -8.34
N ASN A 139 -1.85 21.73 -9.04
CA ASN A 139 -0.64 21.59 -9.84
C ASN A 139 0.28 22.77 -9.51
N THR A 140 1.40 22.50 -8.84
CA THR A 140 2.32 23.54 -8.38
C THR A 140 3.30 24.03 -9.46
N HIS A 141 3.49 23.22 -10.52
CA HIS A 141 4.34 23.56 -11.66
C HIS A 141 3.61 24.43 -12.70
N LEU A 142 2.29 24.28 -12.80
CA LEU A 142 1.41 25.24 -13.42
C LEU A 142 0.56 25.81 -12.29
N PRO A 143 0.64 27.14 -11.94
CA PRO A 143 -0.06 27.64 -10.75
C PRO A 143 -1.59 27.45 -10.85
N LEU A 144 -2.04 26.23 -10.59
CA LEU A 144 -3.43 25.81 -10.62
C LEU A 144 -3.83 25.23 -9.27
N ASN A 145 -4.79 25.88 -8.63
CA ASN A 145 -5.40 25.40 -7.39
C ASN A 145 -6.93 25.40 -7.52
N VAL A 146 -7.47 24.22 -7.71
CA VAL A 146 -8.94 23.99 -7.75
C VAL A 146 -9.42 23.46 -6.40
N THR A 147 -8.90 23.99 -5.28
CA THR A 147 -9.28 23.56 -3.91
C THR A 147 -9.71 24.76 -3.07
N VAL A 148 -9.96 24.52 -1.79
CA VAL A 148 -10.42 25.57 -0.83
C VAL A 148 -9.30 26.13 0.05
N ALA A 149 -8.08 25.62 -0.07
CA ALA A 149 -6.95 26.05 0.76
C ALA A 149 -5.87 26.73 -0.09
N PRO A 150 -5.22 27.80 0.41
CA PRO A 150 -4.14 28.47 -0.31
C PRO A 150 -2.99 27.51 -0.65
N MET A 151 -2.52 27.55 -1.88
CA MET A 151 -1.42 26.73 -2.35
C MET A 151 -0.07 27.32 -1.91
N PRO A 152 0.90 26.49 -1.48
CA PRO A 152 2.27 26.93 -1.29
C PRO A 152 2.90 27.43 -2.60
N GLN A 153 3.71 28.48 -2.52
CA GLN A 153 4.35 29.09 -3.71
C GLN A 153 5.61 28.33 -4.19
N TYR A 154 5.75 27.05 -3.84
CA TYR A 154 6.91 26.24 -4.23
C TYR A 154 6.43 25.04 -5.04
N ALA A 155 7.03 24.85 -6.19
CA ALA A 155 6.87 23.64 -6.98
C ALA A 155 7.52 22.45 -6.26
N GLY A 156 6.73 21.42 -5.97
CA GLY A 156 7.19 20.22 -5.25
C GLY A 156 7.47 19.04 -6.17
N LYS A 157 7.76 17.90 -5.55
CA LYS A 157 8.13 16.66 -6.24
C LYS A 157 7.25 15.46 -5.85
N LEU A 158 6.46 15.59 -4.78
CA LEU A 158 5.58 14.53 -4.29
C LEU A 158 4.22 14.60 -4.99
N GLY A 159 3.89 13.59 -5.80
CA GLY A 159 2.54 13.43 -6.34
C GLY A 159 1.61 12.87 -5.27
N MET A 160 0.37 13.36 -5.19
CA MET A 160 -0.62 12.87 -4.22
C MET A 160 -1.91 12.44 -4.93
N ALA A 161 -2.36 11.22 -4.66
CA ALA A 161 -3.72 10.78 -4.96
C ALA A 161 -4.43 10.41 -3.66
N SER A 162 -5.62 10.99 -3.43
CA SER A 162 -6.35 10.80 -2.18
C SER A 162 -7.84 10.60 -2.39
N GLN A 163 -8.40 9.58 -1.77
CA GLN A 163 -9.85 9.40 -1.67
C GLN A 163 -10.48 10.38 -0.68
N SER A 164 -9.70 10.93 0.26
CA SER A 164 -10.14 12.01 1.15
C SER A 164 -9.63 13.37 0.71
N GLY A 165 -10.54 14.33 0.51
CA GLY A 165 -10.21 15.71 0.16
C GLY A 165 -9.41 16.46 1.23
N THR A 166 -9.61 16.11 2.49
CA THR A 166 -8.91 16.69 3.66
C THR A 166 -7.40 16.59 3.53
N TYR A 167 -6.88 15.45 3.05
CA TYR A 167 -5.45 15.22 2.90
C TYR A 167 -4.82 15.88 1.66
N VAL A 168 -5.63 16.52 0.84
CA VAL A 168 -5.14 17.40 -0.24
C VAL A 168 -5.12 18.87 0.18
N THR A 169 -5.97 19.29 1.14
CA THR A 169 -6.17 20.69 1.47
C THR A 169 -5.72 21.08 2.87
N GLN A 170 -6.25 20.47 3.92
CA GLN A 170 -6.00 20.90 5.30
C GLN A 170 -4.56 20.61 5.75
N THR A 171 -3.85 19.75 5.05
CA THR A 171 -2.46 19.37 5.34
C THR A 171 -1.43 20.28 4.67
N LEU A 172 -1.82 21.20 3.79
CA LEU A 172 -0.87 22.05 3.06
C LEU A 172 0.00 22.93 4.00
N ALA A 173 -0.58 23.49 5.06
CA ALA A 173 0.17 24.25 6.05
C ALA A 173 1.13 23.35 6.86
N TYR A 174 0.63 22.18 7.29
CA TYR A 174 1.44 21.17 7.99
C TYR A 174 2.67 20.74 7.16
N MET A 175 2.48 20.50 5.86
CA MET A 175 3.55 20.10 4.94
C MET A 175 4.53 21.24 4.68
N ARG A 176 4.02 22.46 4.40
CA ARG A 176 4.83 23.66 4.18
C ARG A 176 5.81 23.89 5.34
N ASP A 177 5.34 23.80 6.58
CA ASP A 177 6.14 24.02 7.76
C ASP A 177 7.26 22.96 7.92
N ARG A 178 7.11 21.82 7.23
CA ARG A 178 8.10 20.73 7.14
C ARG A 178 8.94 20.75 5.86
N GLY A 179 8.69 21.72 4.98
CA GLY A 179 9.38 21.83 3.68
C GLY A 179 8.97 20.72 2.69
N ILE A 180 7.77 20.20 2.82
CA ILE A 180 7.19 19.15 1.95
C ILE A 180 6.22 19.82 0.98
N TYR A 181 6.37 19.56 -0.32
CA TYR A 181 5.55 20.18 -1.34
C TYR A 181 5.07 19.17 -2.38
N PHE A 182 3.80 19.27 -2.76
CA PHE A 182 3.27 18.47 -3.85
C PHE A 182 3.81 18.98 -5.20
N SER A 183 4.03 18.06 -6.14
CA SER A 183 4.10 18.37 -7.56
C SER A 183 2.69 18.59 -8.09
N LYS A 184 1.87 17.57 -7.88
CA LYS A 184 0.44 17.55 -8.20
C LYS A 184 -0.30 16.82 -7.08
N ALA A 185 -1.53 17.25 -6.80
CA ALA A 185 -2.39 16.54 -5.86
C ALA A 185 -3.80 16.42 -6.44
N VAL A 186 -4.39 15.24 -6.32
CA VAL A 186 -5.71 14.90 -6.86
C VAL A 186 -6.56 14.28 -5.76
N SER A 187 -7.72 14.89 -5.50
CA SER A 187 -8.76 14.29 -4.66
C SER A 187 -9.76 13.58 -5.56
N VAL A 188 -9.80 12.25 -5.52
CA VAL A 188 -10.65 11.46 -6.42
C VAL A 188 -12.12 11.36 -5.97
N GLY A 189 -12.41 11.63 -4.71
CA GLY A 189 -13.79 11.60 -4.15
C GLY A 189 -14.42 10.21 -4.28
N ASN A 190 -15.66 10.15 -4.80
CA ASN A 190 -16.39 8.89 -4.99
C ASN A 190 -15.84 8.00 -6.12
N GLU A 191 -14.91 8.49 -6.95
CA GLU A 191 -14.33 7.72 -8.06
C GLU A 191 -15.38 7.18 -9.06
N ALA A 192 -16.39 7.96 -9.40
CA ALA A 192 -17.47 7.49 -10.28
C ALA A 192 -17.00 7.29 -11.74
N ASP A 193 -16.00 8.06 -12.20
CA ASP A 193 -15.35 7.90 -13.51
C ASP A 193 -13.83 7.71 -13.33
N LEU A 194 -13.10 8.79 -13.03
CA LEU A 194 -11.65 8.73 -12.78
C LEU A 194 -11.38 8.28 -11.35
N ASP A 195 -10.56 7.24 -11.18
CA ASP A 195 -10.25 6.60 -9.91
C ASP A 195 -8.80 6.81 -9.47
N ILE A 196 -8.44 6.21 -8.35
CA ILE A 196 -7.08 6.27 -7.80
C ILE A 196 -6.07 5.58 -8.73
N THR A 197 -6.49 4.57 -9.51
CA THR A 197 -5.64 3.87 -10.47
C THR A 197 -5.32 4.77 -11.66
N ASP A 198 -6.31 5.51 -12.19
CA ASP A 198 -6.08 6.52 -13.24
C ASP A 198 -5.11 7.59 -12.76
N THR A 199 -5.24 8.00 -11.48
CA THR A 199 -4.36 9.01 -10.90
C THR A 199 -2.95 8.47 -10.71
N LEU A 200 -2.80 7.23 -10.24
CA LEU A 200 -1.50 6.55 -10.14
C LEU A 200 -0.83 6.45 -11.52
N GLU A 201 -1.57 6.08 -12.56
CA GLU A 201 -1.05 5.99 -13.92
C GLU A 201 -0.55 7.35 -14.42
N TYR A 202 -1.35 8.40 -14.25
CA TYR A 202 -0.96 9.75 -14.62
C TYR A 202 0.29 10.25 -13.89
N LEU A 203 0.32 10.13 -12.54
CA LEU A 203 1.46 10.54 -11.73
C LEU A 203 2.71 9.70 -12.01
N GLY A 204 2.52 8.44 -12.40
CA GLY A 204 3.60 7.55 -12.83
C GLY A 204 4.33 8.06 -14.07
N GLU A 205 3.61 8.65 -15.01
CA GLU A 205 4.16 9.21 -16.26
C GLU A 205 4.59 10.68 -16.12
N ASP A 206 4.18 11.38 -15.04
CA ASP A 206 4.46 12.80 -14.87
C ASP A 206 5.92 13.06 -14.50
N GLU A 207 6.63 13.87 -15.30
CA GLU A 207 8.05 14.18 -15.13
C GLU A 207 8.34 15.06 -13.91
N ASP A 208 7.39 15.89 -13.47
CA ASP A 208 7.52 16.74 -12.30
C ASP A 208 7.37 15.95 -10.99
N THR A 209 6.77 14.75 -11.05
CA THR A 209 6.52 13.88 -9.91
C THR A 209 7.64 12.84 -9.78
N THR A 210 8.39 12.85 -8.68
CA THR A 210 9.49 11.91 -8.44
C THR A 210 9.15 10.79 -7.46
N ALA A 211 8.13 10.98 -6.61
CA ALA A 211 7.52 9.95 -5.78
C ALA A 211 6.01 10.16 -5.71
N ILE A 212 5.26 9.09 -5.44
CA ILE A 212 3.79 9.12 -5.40
C ILE A 212 3.31 8.67 -4.03
N ALA A 213 2.48 9.49 -3.39
CA ALA A 213 1.79 9.19 -2.14
C ALA A 213 0.31 8.86 -2.43
N LEU A 214 -0.18 7.75 -1.86
CA LEU A 214 -1.56 7.29 -2.02
C LEU A 214 -2.25 7.20 -0.66
N TYR A 215 -3.39 7.86 -0.51
CA TYR A 215 -4.30 7.63 0.60
C TYR A 215 -5.50 6.84 0.12
N ILE A 216 -5.65 5.61 0.62
CA ILE A 216 -6.56 4.60 0.09
C ILE A 216 -7.53 4.13 1.18
N GLU A 217 -8.84 4.18 0.90
CA GLU A 217 -9.92 3.62 1.70
C GLU A 217 -10.43 2.29 1.09
N GLY A 218 -10.31 2.13 -0.24
CA GLY A 218 -10.63 0.93 -1.00
C GLY A 218 -10.13 1.00 -2.43
N ILE A 219 -10.05 -0.15 -3.10
CA ILE A 219 -9.67 -0.27 -4.51
C ILE A 219 -10.79 -0.97 -5.26
N ARG A 220 -11.26 -0.40 -6.36
CA ARG A 220 -12.39 -0.92 -7.14
C ARG A 220 -12.01 -2.09 -8.03
N ASP A 221 -10.84 -2.00 -8.63
CA ASP A 221 -10.28 -2.99 -9.55
C ASP A 221 -8.83 -3.29 -9.15
N GLY A 222 -8.67 -4.36 -8.36
CA GLY A 222 -7.38 -4.74 -7.80
C GLY A 222 -6.40 -5.25 -8.85
N GLU A 223 -6.89 -5.90 -9.91
CA GLU A 223 -6.05 -6.41 -10.99
C GLU A 223 -5.45 -5.24 -11.80
N ARG A 224 -6.29 -4.30 -12.25
CA ARG A 224 -5.86 -3.09 -12.95
C ARG A 224 -4.90 -2.25 -12.08
N PHE A 225 -5.19 -2.12 -10.79
CA PHE A 225 -4.32 -1.40 -9.85
C PHE A 225 -2.96 -2.06 -9.74
N LEU A 226 -2.93 -3.39 -9.56
CA LEU A 226 -1.69 -4.17 -9.47
C LEU A 226 -0.84 -4.04 -10.74
N GLU A 227 -1.44 -4.20 -11.92
CA GLU A 227 -0.75 -4.07 -13.20
C GLU A 227 -0.17 -2.65 -13.39
N THR A 228 -0.97 -1.63 -13.08
CA THR A 228 -0.54 -0.23 -13.18
C THR A 228 0.62 0.06 -12.24
N ALA A 229 0.52 -0.36 -10.97
CA ALA A 229 1.56 -0.15 -9.99
C ALA A 229 2.87 -0.88 -10.35
N ARG A 230 2.80 -2.12 -10.82
CA ARG A 230 3.97 -2.89 -11.28
C ARG A 230 4.75 -2.23 -12.42
N ARG A 231 4.07 -1.46 -13.28
CA ARG A 231 4.74 -0.68 -14.33
C ARG A 231 5.49 0.53 -13.78
N ILE A 232 5.02 1.09 -12.67
CA ILE A 232 5.50 2.37 -12.12
C ILE A 232 6.59 2.17 -11.06
N THR A 233 6.36 1.27 -10.10
CA THR A 233 7.19 1.13 -8.90
C THR A 233 8.67 0.82 -9.15
N PRO A 234 9.08 0.11 -10.22
CA PRO A 234 10.50 -0.08 -10.52
C PRO A 234 11.24 1.23 -10.86
N HIS A 235 10.52 2.26 -11.33
CA HIS A 235 11.10 3.50 -11.84
C HIS A 235 10.79 4.72 -10.95
N LYS A 236 9.69 4.67 -10.21
CA LYS A 236 9.20 5.76 -9.36
C LYS A 236 8.63 5.19 -8.06
N PRO A 237 9.14 5.60 -6.89
CA PRO A 237 8.64 5.09 -5.61
C PRO A 237 7.18 5.47 -5.40
N VAL A 238 6.41 4.48 -4.96
CA VAL A 238 5.01 4.64 -4.54
C VAL A 238 4.89 4.24 -3.08
N ILE A 239 4.31 5.12 -2.28
CA ILE A 239 4.07 4.92 -0.86
C ILE A 239 2.58 5.08 -0.57
N ALA A 240 2.00 4.22 0.28
CA ALA A 240 0.58 4.21 0.52
C ALA A 240 0.20 4.05 2.00
N GLN A 241 -0.82 4.79 2.42
CA GLN A 241 -1.57 4.53 3.63
C GLN A 241 -2.92 3.92 3.25
N TYR A 242 -3.24 2.75 3.82
CA TYR A 242 -4.53 2.09 3.69
C TYR A 242 -5.26 2.08 5.02
N VAL A 243 -6.53 2.47 5.04
CA VAL A 243 -7.33 2.63 6.26
C VAL A 243 -8.61 1.78 6.30
N GLY A 244 -8.90 1.01 5.25
CA GLY A 244 -10.10 0.18 5.11
C GLY A 244 -10.02 -1.21 5.75
N GLY A 245 -8.86 -1.67 6.23
CA GLY A 245 -8.62 -3.06 6.60
C GLY A 245 -9.28 -3.55 7.89
N SER A 246 -9.63 -2.65 8.81
CA SER A 246 -10.36 -3.00 10.04
C SER A 246 -11.87 -2.93 9.84
N GLU A 247 -12.65 -3.68 10.64
CA GLU A 247 -14.12 -3.58 10.59
C GLU A 247 -14.64 -2.14 10.79
N ALA A 248 -14.03 -1.39 11.68
CA ALA A 248 -14.39 0.00 11.92
C ALA A 248 -14.00 0.89 10.74
N GLY A 249 -12.81 0.70 10.17
CA GLY A 249 -12.33 1.40 8.97
C GLY A 249 -13.19 1.08 7.75
N ALA A 250 -13.54 -0.18 7.53
CA ALA A 250 -14.40 -0.62 6.43
C ALA A 250 -15.80 0.03 6.53
N ARG A 251 -16.42 0.03 7.72
CA ARG A 251 -17.72 0.71 7.95
C ARG A 251 -17.63 2.21 7.71
N ALA A 252 -16.56 2.85 8.18
CA ALA A 252 -16.34 4.29 7.97
C ALA A 252 -16.13 4.63 6.49
N GLY A 253 -15.29 3.89 5.77
CA GLY A 253 -15.03 4.05 4.33
C GLY A 253 -16.28 3.82 3.48
N GLN A 254 -17.06 2.78 3.78
CA GLN A 254 -18.33 2.52 3.10
C GLN A 254 -19.33 3.68 3.29
N SER A 255 -19.40 4.24 4.50
CA SER A 255 -20.25 5.39 4.80
C SER A 255 -19.76 6.70 4.18
N HIS A 256 -18.44 6.83 3.96
CA HIS A 256 -17.81 8.07 3.50
C HIS A 256 -17.71 8.15 1.96
N THR A 257 -17.28 7.09 1.31
CA THR A 257 -17.01 7.08 -0.16
C THR A 257 -17.78 5.98 -0.89
N GLY A 258 -18.51 5.11 -0.18
CA GLY A 258 -19.14 3.92 -0.74
C GLY A 258 -18.11 2.90 -1.31
N ALA A 259 -16.85 3.01 -0.92
CA ALA A 259 -15.80 2.09 -1.35
C ALA A 259 -15.94 0.73 -0.65
N MET A 260 -15.70 -0.36 -1.39
CA MET A 260 -15.54 -1.70 -0.82
C MET A 260 -14.10 -1.88 -0.34
N ALA A 261 -13.94 -1.99 0.98
CA ALA A 261 -12.65 -2.27 1.58
C ALA A 261 -12.32 -3.76 1.48
N GLY A 262 -11.08 -4.08 1.11
CA GLY A 262 -10.55 -5.45 1.21
C GLY A 262 -10.02 -5.75 2.62
N PRO A 263 -9.87 -7.04 2.99
CA PRO A 263 -9.18 -7.41 4.22
C PRO A 263 -7.75 -6.85 4.27
N GLU A 264 -7.26 -6.61 5.49
CA GLU A 264 -5.93 -6.07 5.74
C GLU A 264 -4.81 -6.89 5.08
N GLU A 265 -4.89 -8.21 5.19
CA GLU A 265 -3.92 -9.16 4.66
C GLU A 265 -3.90 -9.17 3.12
N LEU A 266 -5.07 -8.99 2.50
CA LEU A 266 -5.18 -8.88 1.05
C LEU A 266 -4.50 -7.62 0.53
N MET A 267 -4.75 -6.48 1.18
CA MET A 267 -4.16 -5.20 0.80
C MET A 267 -2.65 -5.17 1.05
N ASP A 268 -2.20 -5.75 2.15
CA ASP A 268 -0.76 -5.94 2.42
C ASP A 268 -0.08 -6.77 1.32
N GLY A 269 -0.73 -7.87 0.93
CA GLY A 269 -0.29 -8.71 -0.16
C GLY A 269 -0.23 -7.99 -1.50
N LEU A 270 -1.29 -7.26 -1.84
CA LEU A 270 -1.38 -6.45 -3.06
C LEU A 270 -0.26 -5.41 -3.14
N PHE A 271 -0.02 -4.66 -2.04
CA PHE A 271 1.04 -3.65 -2.01
C PHE A 271 2.43 -4.26 -2.15
N LYS A 272 2.69 -5.39 -1.49
CA LYS A 272 3.96 -6.13 -1.66
C LYS A 272 4.16 -6.61 -3.10
N GLN A 273 3.12 -7.18 -3.73
CA GLN A 273 3.18 -7.57 -5.14
C GLN A 273 3.42 -6.39 -6.08
N ALA A 274 2.76 -5.27 -5.78
CA ALA A 274 2.86 -4.04 -6.55
C ALA A 274 4.18 -3.28 -6.34
N GLY A 275 4.99 -3.64 -5.33
CA GLY A 275 6.17 -2.88 -4.95
C GLY A 275 5.84 -1.53 -4.29
N ILE A 276 4.64 -1.40 -3.71
CA ILE A 276 4.19 -0.21 -2.98
C ILE A 276 4.68 -0.28 -1.54
N LEU A 277 5.28 0.80 -1.07
CA LEU A 277 5.75 0.92 0.31
C LEU A 277 4.59 1.34 1.21
N ARG A 278 4.22 0.50 2.17
CA ARG A 278 3.12 0.77 3.09
C ARG A 278 3.56 1.55 4.31
N VAL A 279 2.71 2.49 4.78
CA VAL A 279 2.87 3.27 6.01
C VAL A 279 1.61 3.23 6.86
N SER A 280 1.76 3.58 8.15
CA SER A 280 0.70 3.47 9.16
C SER A 280 -0.05 4.79 9.38
N SER A 281 0.57 5.93 9.05
CA SER A 281 0.00 7.25 9.32
C SER A 281 0.17 8.21 8.14
N ILE A 282 -0.65 9.26 8.14
CA ILE A 282 -0.55 10.33 7.14
C ILE A 282 0.76 11.13 7.29
N GLU A 283 1.27 11.23 8.51
CA GLU A 283 2.56 11.86 8.79
C GLU A 283 3.70 11.09 8.10
N GLU A 284 3.75 9.77 8.27
CA GLU A 284 4.69 8.89 7.59
C GLU A 284 4.54 8.96 6.06
N LEU A 285 3.29 9.03 5.57
CA LEU A 285 3.01 9.14 4.14
C LEU A 285 3.69 10.37 3.53
N TYR A 286 3.61 11.50 4.19
CA TYR A 286 4.21 12.74 3.71
C TYR A 286 5.73 12.80 3.94
N GLU A 287 6.19 12.50 5.15
CA GLU A 287 7.61 12.63 5.52
C GLU A 287 8.48 11.61 4.76
N TYR A 288 8.05 10.34 4.70
CA TYR A 288 8.81 9.31 3.96
C TYR A 288 8.56 9.42 2.45
N GLY A 289 7.36 9.83 2.03
CA GLY A 289 7.08 10.15 0.62
C GLY A 289 7.98 11.27 0.10
N TRP A 290 8.17 12.34 0.87
CA TRP A 290 9.10 13.41 0.53
C TRP A 290 10.55 12.96 0.52
N THR A 291 10.94 12.12 1.48
CA THR A 291 12.28 11.53 1.50
C THR A 291 12.55 10.73 0.23
N LEU A 292 11.61 9.88 -0.18
CA LEU A 292 11.68 9.11 -1.44
C LEU A 292 11.70 10.02 -2.68
N ALA A 293 11.02 11.18 -2.62
CA ALA A 293 10.97 12.13 -3.73
C ALA A 293 12.28 12.93 -3.91
N THR A 294 13.08 13.09 -2.85
CA THR A 294 14.19 14.04 -2.84
C THR A 294 15.55 13.43 -2.63
N GLN A 295 15.61 12.23 -2.05
CA GLN A 295 16.87 11.53 -1.80
C GLN A 295 17.08 10.36 -2.75
N PRO A 296 18.33 10.04 -3.13
CA PRO A 296 18.61 8.82 -3.88
C PRO A 296 18.29 7.58 -3.03
N PRO A 297 17.99 6.43 -3.64
CA PRO A 297 17.84 5.17 -2.93
C PRO A 297 19.10 4.81 -2.13
N LEU A 298 18.93 4.08 -1.03
CA LEU A 298 20.04 3.55 -0.25
C LEU A 298 20.55 2.26 -0.91
N GLU A 299 21.74 2.31 -1.48
CA GLU A 299 22.29 1.19 -2.29
C GLU A 299 22.61 -0.07 -1.48
N GLY A 300 23.00 0.07 -0.22
CA GLY A 300 23.26 -1.00 0.74
C GLY A 300 22.61 -0.73 2.09
N LYS A 301 22.97 -1.49 3.11
CA LYS A 301 22.36 -1.38 4.45
C LYS A 301 23.17 -0.55 5.44
N ARG A 302 24.40 -0.14 5.06
CA ARG A 302 25.37 0.46 5.98
C ARG A 302 25.09 1.95 6.13
N VAL A 303 24.77 2.38 7.34
CA VAL A 303 24.49 3.80 7.64
C VAL A 303 25.45 4.35 8.67
N ALA A 304 25.88 5.59 8.47
CA ALA A 304 26.57 6.37 9.48
C ALA A 304 25.55 7.14 10.32
N VAL A 305 25.83 7.23 11.61
CA VAL A 305 25.08 8.06 12.56
C VAL A 305 26.01 9.11 13.13
N ILE A 306 25.68 10.38 12.96
CA ILE A 306 26.40 11.52 13.52
C ILE A 306 25.46 12.26 14.47
N THR A 307 25.89 12.49 15.69
CA THR A 307 25.05 13.12 16.70
C THR A 307 25.84 14.08 17.58
N ASN A 308 25.17 15.14 18.06
CA ASN A 308 25.72 16.00 19.09
C ASN A 308 25.39 15.54 20.52
N SER A 309 24.69 14.39 20.66
CA SER A 309 24.27 13.86 21.95
C SER A 309 24.05 12.35 21.92
N GLY A 310 24.52 11.65 22.95
CA GLY A 310 24.54 10.18 22.99
C GLY A 310 23.17 9.51 22.92
N GLY A 311 22.16 10.04 23.61
CA GLY A 311 20.81 9.44 23.66
C GLY A 311 20.18 9.31 22.28
N PRO A 312 19.99 10.37 21.51
CA PRO A 312 19.48 10.32 20.15
C PRO A 312 20.31 9.46 19.20
N GLY A 313 21.65 9.51 19.30
CA GLY A 313 22.52 8.64 18.51
C GLY A 313 22.28 7.15 18.79
N THR A 314 22.08 6.80 20.07
CA THR A 314 21.72 5.44 20.46
C THR A 314 20.33 5.03 19.92
N ALA A 315 19.34 5.92 19.99
CA ALA A 315 18.00 5.68 19.46
C ALA A 315 17.99 5.41 17.95
N ILE A 316 18.75 6.21 17.18
CA ILE A 316 18.92 6.00 15.73
C ILE A 316 19.56 4.63 15.46
N ALA A 317 20.69 4.33 16.12
CA ALA A 317 21.41 3.08 15.92
C ALA A 317 20.55 1.86 16.30
N HIS A 318 19.79 1.95 17.40
CA HIS A 318 18.85 0.91 17.80
C HIS A 318 17.75 0.69 16.75
N THR A 319 17.11 1.77 16.30
CA THR A 319 16.06 1.69 15.28
C THR A 319 16.59 1.12 13.97
N CYS A 320 17.74 1.60 13.49
CA CYS A 320 18.40 1.04 12.30
C CYS A 320 18.63 -0.46 12.43
N SER A 321 19.23 -0.91 13.53
CA SER A 321 19.55 -2.31 13.74
C SER A 321 18.31 -3.19 13.87
N LYS A 322 17.30 -2.73 14.61
CA LYS A 322 16.02 -3.42 14.79
C LYS A 322 15.30 -3.64 13.45
N GLU A 323 15.35 -2.66 12.57
CA GLU A 323 14.69 -2.67 11.27
C GLU A 323 15.57 -3.25 10.13
N GLY A 324 16.76 -3.77 10.47
CA GLY A 324 17.63 -4.50 9.56
C GLY A 324 18.61 -3.66 8.74
N LEU A 325 18.78 -2.37 9.07
CA LEU A 325 19.92 -1.57 8.62
C LEU A 325 21.15 -1.84 9.50
N GLU A 326 22.34 -1.58 8.98
CA GLU A 326 23.62 -1.84 9.65
C GLU A 326 24.28 -0.53 10.06
N VAL A 327 24.78 -0.46 11.29
CA VAL A 327 25.57 0.65 11.81
C VAL A 327 26.99 0.14 12.08
N PRO A 328 27.84 0.00 11.02
CA PRO A 328 29.16 -0.64 11.14
C PRO A 328 30.14 0.23 11.94
N VAL A 329 31.03 -0.41 12.68
CA VAL A 329 32.16 0.30 13.29
C VAL A 329 33.11 0.73 12.18
N PHE A 330 33.47 2.01 12.15
CA PHE A 330 34.40 2.55 11.14
C PHE A 330 35.80 1.96 11.25
N SER A 331 36.48 1.90 10.12
CA SER A 331 37.87 1.49 10.07
C SER A 331 38.77 2.43 10.90
N GLU A 332 39.93 1.92 11.37
CA GLU A 332 40.90 2.75 12.09
C GLU A 332 41.38 3.95 11.25
N ARG A 333 41.43 3.80 9.93
CA ARG A 333 41.78 4.87 8.99
C ARG A 333 40.76 6.03 9.11
N LEU A 334 39.48 5.74 8.97
CA LEU A 334 38.42 6.75 9.06
C LEU A 334 38.34 7.35 10.46
N GLN A 335 38.44 6.51 11.50
CA GLN A 335 38.48 7.03 12.89
C GLN A 335 39.64 8.00 13.12
N LYS A 336 40.83 7.73 12.56
CA LYS A 336 41.98 8.66 12.62
C LYS A 336 41.73 9.94 11.83
N GLU A 337 41.08 9.87 10.67
CA GLU A 337 40.74 11.03 9.84
C GLU A 337 39.77 11.98 10.53
N ILE A 338 38.73 11.45 11.22
CA ILE A 338 37.73 12.29 11.92
C ILE A 338 38.18 12.72 13.34
N LYS A 339 39.17 12.04 13.93
CA LYS A 339 39.63 12.30 15.30
C LYS A 339 39.97 13.77 15.59
N PRO A 340 40.61 14.54 14.68
CA PRO A 340 40.92 15.98 14.93
C PRO A 340 39.66 16.84 15.12
N TYR A 341 38.49 16.38 14.68
CA TYR A 341 37.23 17.11 14.77
C TYR A 341 36.38 16.70 15.99
N LEU A 342 36.83 15.69 16.75
CA LEU A 342 36.09 15.20 17.91
C LEU A 342 36.50 15.95 19.20
N PRO A 343 35.53 16.33 20.05
CA PRO A 343 35.83 16.82 21.40
C PRO A 343 36.47 15.69 22.24
N ALA A 344 37.16 16.04 23.31
CA ALA A 344 37.92 15.08 24.14
C ALA A 344 37.10 13.84 24.60
N PRO A 345 35.82 13.97 25.03
CA PRO A 345 35.00 12.79 25.37
C PRO A 345 34.27 12.17 24.15
N GLY A 346 34.44 12.68 22.93
CA GLY A 346 33.71 12.25 21.75
C GLY A 346 34.12 10.86 21.25
N SER A 347 33.18 10.19 20.56
CA SER A 347 33.39 8.88 19.94
C SER A 347 33.41 8.98 18.40
N GLY A 348 34.44 8.39 17.78
CA GLY A 348 34.54 8.30 16.32
C GLY A 348 34.20 6.93 15.75
N LYS A 349 33.57 6.03 16.51
CA LYS A 349 33.37 4.62 16.12
C LYS A 349 32.16 4.37 15.21
N ASN A 350 31.18 5.19 15.15
CA ASN A 350 29.82 4.99 14.64
C ASN A 350 28.91 4.27 15.68
N PRO A 351 27.97 5.00 16.31
CA PRO A 351 27.69 6.44 16.12
C PRO A 351 28.88 7.35 16.44
N VAL A 352 29.04 8.40 15.62
CA VAL A 352 29.95 9.50 15.93
C VAL A 352 29.25 10.44 16.89
N ASP A 353 29.72 10.49 18.14
CA ASP A 353 29.14 11.33 19.20
C ASP A 353 30.03 12.52 19.48
N LEU A 354 29.52 13.71 19.24
CA LEU A 354 30.21 15.00 19.46
C LEU A 354 29.99 15.58 20.85
N THR A 355 29.26 14.89 21.71
CA THR A 355 29.09 15.23 23.14
C THR A 355 28.81 16.70 23.38
N PHE A 356 27.69 17.23 22.86
CA PHE A 356 27.26 18.63 22.95
C PHE A 356 28.20 19.67 22.28
N ASP A 357 29.11 19.23 21.42
CA ASP A 357 29.84 20.18 20.61
C ASP A 357 28.85 20.96 19.72
N MET A 358 28.96 22.28 19.79
CA MET A 358 28.08 23.21 19.08
C MET A 358 28.71 23.74 17.79
N ASP A 359 29.89 23.21 17.39
CA ASP A 359 30.47 23.61 16.11
C ASP A 359 29.70 23.00 14.95
N SER A 360 28.85 23.83 14.34
CA SER A 360 28.02 23.42 13.25
C SER A 360 28.80 22.92 12.03
N LYS A 361 29.98 23.48 11.75
CA LYS A 361 30.83 23.09 10.63
C LYS A 361 31.32 21.65 10.80
N THR A 362 31.71 21.30 12.00
CA THR A 362 32.12 19.92 12.32
C THR A 362 31.00 18.91 12.06
N ILE A 363 29.79 19.15 12.60
CA ILE A 363 28.68 18.19 12.51
C ILE A 363 28.02 18.18 11.13
N THR A 364 28.01 19.29 10.39
CA THR A 364 27.27 19.40 9.11
C THR A 364 28.14 19.27 7.87
N GLU A 365 29.48 19.47 7.99
CA GLU A 365 30.37 19.50 6.85
C GLU A 365 31.55 18.52 6.98
N LEU A 366 32.44 18.75 7.97
CA LEU A 366 33.75 18.09 8.02
C LEU A 366 33.62 16.57 8.25
N ILE A 367 32.85 16.16 9.24
CA ILE A 367 32.64 14.74 9.56
C ILE A 367 31.76 14.05 8.50
N PRO A 368 30.59 14.59 8.09
CA PRO A 368 29.79 13.99 7.02
C PRO A 368 30.59 13.82 5.71
N GLU A 369 31.39 14.81 5.32
CA GLU A 369 32.19 14.74 4.12
C GLU A 369 33.26 13.64 4.20
N ALA A 370 34.00 13.55 5.30
CA ALA A 370 35.00 12.49 5.52
C ALA A 370 34.36 11.10 5.45
N ILE A 371 33.19 10.93 6.08
CA ILE A 371 32.45 9.67 6.09
C ILE A 371 31.94 9.33 4.68
N MET A 372 31.29 10.24 3.99
CA MET A 372 30.77 9.99 2.63
C MET A 372 31.89 9.67 1.64
N LYS A 373 33.03 10.32 1.77
CA LYS A 373 34.22 10.09 0.94
C LYS A 373 34.88 8.72 1.20
N SER A 374 34.70 8.17 2.41
CA SER A 374 35.38 6.91 2.82
C SER A 374 34.95 5.68 2.03
N GLY A 375 33.68 5.63 1.56
CA GLY A 375 33.04 4.47 0.95
C GLY A 375 32.66 3.37 1.94
N GLU A 376 32.73 3.64 3.25
CA GLU A 376 32.42 2.65 4.29
C GLU A 376 30.93 2.53 4.59
N VAL A 377 30.10 3.49 4.13
CA VAL A 377 28.65 3.53 4.34
C VAL A 377 27.90 3.85 3.05
N ASP A 378 26.61 3.56 3.06
CA ASP A 378 25.70 3.78 1.93
C ASP A 378 24.78 4.97 2.16
N GLY A 379 24.71 5.49 3.39
CA GLY A 379 23.92 6.69 3.75
C GLY A 379 24.33 7.28 5.08
N VAL A 380 23.87 8.51 5.35
CA VAL A 380 24.23 9.28 6.57
C VAL A 380 22.98 9.82 7.26
N ILE A 381 22.90 9.62 8.57
CA ILE A 381 21.86 10.18 9.44
C ILE A 381 22.53 11.16 10.41
N ILE A 382 22.05 12.41 10.45
CA ILE A 382 22.57 13.44 11.35
C ILE A 382 21.50 13.84 12.37
N HIS A 383 21.85 13.84 13.67
CA HIS A 383 20.99 14.39 14.71
C HIS A 383 21.63 15.60 15.37
N GLY A 384 20.81 16.63 15.58
CA GLY A 384 21.20 17.75 16.40
C GLY A 384 22.11 18.76 15.71
N ALA A 385 22.09 18.85 14.37
CA ALA A 385 22.61 20.02 13.65
C ALA A 385 21.73 21.23 14.00
N MET A 386 22.02 21.86 15.15
CA MET A 386 21.20 22.92 15.72
C MET A 386 21.65 24.30 15.23
N GLY A 387 20.70 25.08 14.76
CA GLY A 387 20.83 26.51 14.47
C GLY A 387 20.20 27.38 15.54
N THR A 388 19.17 28.13 15.19
CA THR A 388 18.51 29.11 16.04
C THR A 388 17.47 28.53 16.99
N GLY A 389 16.96 27.31 16.77
CA GLY A 389 15.84 26.74 17.54
C GLY A 389 16.11 26.67 19.04
N PHE A 390 17.20 26.00 19.43
CA PHE A 390 17.61 25.89 20.82
C PHE A 390 17.94 27.23 21.48
N GLN A 391 18.44 28.18 20.71
CA GLN A 391 18.80 29.50 21.22
C GLN A 391 17.56 30.37 21.46
N LYS A 392 16.53 30.23 20.67
CA LYS A 392 15.22 30.86 20.91
C LYS A 392 14.65 30.46 22.26
N GLU A 393 14.75 29.19 22.61
CA GLU A 393 14.30 28.66 23.91
C GLU A 393 15.18 29.20 25.07
N LYS A 394 16.47 29.38 24.87
CA LYS A 394 17.39 29.93 25.88
C LYS A 394 17.25 31.44 26.12
N TYR A 395 16.92 32.19 25.09
CA TYR A 395 16.91 33.66 25.16
C TYR A 395 16.07 34.22 26.32
N PRO A 396 14.85 33.76 26.61
CA PRO A 396 14.09 34.27 27.76
C PRO A 396 14.84 34.15 29.10
N HIS A 397 15.60 33.06 29.27
CA HIS A 397 16.41 32.80 30.48
C HIS A 397 17.67 33.65 30.54
N LEU A 398 18.24 34.00 29.41
CA LEU A 398 19.47 34.79 29.30
C LEU A 398 19.21 36.31 29.25
N LYS A 399 18.02 36.74 28.84
CA LYS A 399 17.66 38.13 28.61
C LYS A 399 18.04 39.05 29.77
N HIS A 400 17.87 38.58 31.01
CA HIS A 400 18.18 39.34 32.20
C HIS A 400 19.69 39.61 32.37
N PHE A 401 20.55 38.75 31.82
CA PHE A 401 22.01 38.84 31.91
C PHE A 401 22.64 39.54 30.69
N ILE A 402 21.98 39.56 29.55
CA ILE A 402 22.50 40.14 28.29
C ILE A 402 21.99 41.55 28.02
N GLY A 403 21.19 42.13 28.94
CA GLY A 403 20.72 43.51 28.86
C GLY A 403 19.65 43.74 27.78
N GLU A 404 19.78 44.86 27.06
CA GLU A 404 18.79 45.29 26.06
C GLU A 404 18.93 44.59 24.68
N VAL A 405 19.75 43.56 24.58
CA VAL A 405 19.92 42.80 23.35
C VAL A 405 18.59 42.14 22.95
N THR A 406 18.09 42.43 21.77
CA THR A 406 16.85 41.82 21.24
C THR A 406 17.07 40.36 20.88
N MET A 407 15.98 39.60 20.74
CA MET A 407 16.04 38.21 20.26
C MET A 407 16.76 38.13 18.90
N GLU A 408 16.47 39.03 17.99
CA GLU A 408 17.04 39.07 16.66
C GLU A 408 18.56 39.35 16.69
N GLU A 409 19.01 40.33 17.47
CA GLU A 409 20.42 40.60 17.67
C GLU A 409 21.16 39.45 18.35
N PHE A 410 20.53 38.81 19.36
CA PHE A 410 21.07 37.63 20.02
C PHE A 410 21.25 36.48 19.03
N LEU A 411 20.25 36.20 18.21
CA LEU A 411 20.32 35.13 17.20
C LEU A 411 21.34 35.50 16.11
N SER A 412 21.38 36.71 15.63
CA SER A 412 22.33 37.17 14.60
C SER A 412 23.77 37.13 15.06
N SER A 413 24.06 37.53 16.32
CA SER A 413 25.41 37.51 16.86
C SER A 413 26.00 36.10 17.02
N TYR A 414 25.16 35.12 17.28
CA TYR A 414 25.58 33.71 17.46
C TYR A 414 25.58 32.91 16.16
N PHE A 415 24.79 33.27 15.13
CA PHE A 415 24.39 32.36 14.06
C PHE A 415 24.43 32.95 12.64
N GLN A 416 25.44 33.69 12.25
CA GLN A 416 25.82 33.85 10.84
C GLN A 416 26.44 32.54 10.30
N ARG A 417 25.76 31.41 10.49
CA ARG A 417 26.25 30.09 10.04
C ARG A 417 25.64 29.75 8.70
N ASP A 418 26.48 29.49 7.74
CA ASP A 418 26.09 28.99 6.44
C ASP A 418 26.06 27.46 6.47
N PHE A 419 24.88 26.87 6.41
CA PHE A 419 24.68 25.43 6.30
C PHE A 419 24.65 24.94 4.84
N SER A 420 24.95 25.82 3.90
CA SER A 420 24.76 25.54 2.48
C SER A 420 25.67 24.43 1.95
N TYR A 421 26.91 24.39 2.39
CA TYR A 421 27.87 23.39 1.92
C TYR A 421 27.50 21.98 2.37
N GLY A 422 27.22 21.76 3.65
CA GLY A 422 26.80 20.46 4.17
C GLY A 422 25.57 19.89 3.45
N ALA A 423 24.64 20.76 3.10
CA ALA A 423 23.45 20.39 2.33
C ALA A 423 23.72 20.02 0.85
N THR A 424 24.94 20.25 0.33
CA THR A 424 25.33 19.81 -1.01
C THR A 424 25.96 18.41 -1.04
N LEU A 425 26.39 17.88 0.12
CA LEU A 425 27.14 16.62 0.23
C LEU A 425 26.40 15.41 -0.33
N PRO A 426 25.09 15.22 -0.07
CA PRO A 426 24.35 14.09 -0.64
C PRO A 426 24.44 14.05 -2.17
N ARG A 427 24.24 15.20 -2.82
CA ARG A 427 24.32 15.30 -4.28
C ARG A 427 25.75 15.13 -4.79
N LYS A 428 26.75 15.64 -4.05
CA LYS A 428 28.18 15.54 -4.40
C LYS A 428 28.68 14.08 -4.38
N TYR A 429 28.23 13.30 -3.40
CA TYR A 429 28.70 11.92 -3.20
C TYR A 429 27.70 10.86 -3.68
N GLY A 430 26.48 11.24 -4.08
CA GLY A 430 25.43 10.33 -4.49
C GLY A 430 24.89 9.44 -3.37
N LEU A 431 25.05 9.88 -2.10
CA LEU A 431 24.60 9.13 -0.92
C LEU A 431 23.43 9.84 -0.26
N PRO A 432 22.36 9.15 0.15
CA PRO A 432 21.25 9.77 0.86
C PRO A 432 21.67 10.30 2.24
N MET A 433 21.02 11.40 2.62
CA MET A 433 21.15 12.00 3.96
C MET A 433 19.77 12.28 4.53
N THR A 434 19.53 11.87 5.77
CA THR A 434 18.38 12.30 6.57
C THR A 434 18.86 12.99 7.83
N GLN A 435 18.07 13.93 8.34
CA GLN A 435 18.37 14.62 9.57
C GLN A 435 17.24 14.54 10.56
N SER A 436 17.56 14.62 11.84
CA SER A 436 16.58 14.87 12.89
C SER A 436 16.99 16.01 13.81
N ASN A 437 15.98 16.78 14.22
CA ASN A 437 16.15 17.91 15.12
C ASN A 437 14.83 18.17 15.85
N PHE A 438 14.82 18.14 17.18
CA PHE A 438 13.63 18.42 17.99
C PHE A 438 13.04 19.82 17.79
N PHE A 439 13.83 20.75 17.25
CA PHE A 439 13.40 22.10 16.89
C PHE A 439 13.11 22.25 15.39
N ALA A 440 12.92 21.15 14.66
CA ALA A 440 12.87 21.12 13.20
C ALA A 440 11.96 22.18 12.56
N LEU A 441 10.81 22.50 13.17
CA LEU A 441 9.84 23.42 12.58
C LEU A 441 10.30 24.88 12.53
N PHE A 442 11.18 25.32 13.42
CA PHE A 442 11.59 26.73 13.58
C PHE A 442 13.09 26.95 13.71
N ASP A 443 13.88 25.92 13.37
CA ASP A 443 15.34 26.00 13.40
C ASP A 443 15.92 26.48 12.05
N SER A 444 16.91 27.36 12.07
CA SER A 444 17.52 27.90 10.86
C SER A 444 18.32 26.84 10.08
N SER A 445 18.94 25.87 10.76
CA SER A 445 19.63 24.78 10.09
C SER A 445 18.64 23.89 9.35
N ALA A 446 17.53 23.51 10.00
CA ALA A 446 16.48 22.73 9.39
C ALA A 446 15.91 23.41 8.13
N SER A 447 15.68 24.74 8.21
CA SER A 447 15.21 25.52 7.05
C SER A 447 16.22 25.51 5.90
N ALA A 448 17.52 25.64 6.18
CA ALA A 448 18.58 25.62 5.18
C ALA A 448 18.71 24.25 4.48
N TYR A 449 18.55 23.16 5.22
CA TYR A 449 18.56 21.80 4.66
C TYR A 449 17.30 21.51 3.84
N ARG A 450 16.13 21.89 4.34
CA ARG A 450 14.85 21.74 3.61
C ARG A 450 14.84 22.53 2.31
N ALA A 451 15.40 23.73 2.28
CA ALA A 451 15.55 24.52 1.06
C ALA A 451 16.41 23.83 -0.02
N ARG A 452 17.16 22.80 0.37
CA ARG A 452 17.96 21.93 -0.53
C ARG A 452 17.43 20.51 -0.63
N GLU A 453 16.16 20.33 -0.28
CA GLU A 453 15.45 19.06 -0.41
C GLU A 453 16.01 17.94 0.47
N ILE A 454 16.68 18.26 1.55
CA ILE A 454 17.11 17.27 2.54
C ILE A 454 16.07 17.17 3.64
N PRO A 455 15.54 15.95 3.90
CA PRO A 455 14.52 15.74 4.93
C PRO A 455 15.07 16.02 6.32
N VAL A 456 14.35 16.85 7.09
CA VAL A 456 14.64 17.13 8.50
C VAL A 456 13.42 16.75 9.31
N LEU A 457 13.50 15.61 10.00
CA LEU A 457 12.45 14.99 10.81
C LEU A 457 12.52 15.52 12.25
N ASP A 458 11.42 15.41 12.99
CA ASP A 458 11.34 15.94 14.35
C ASP A 458 11.88 14.95 15.42
N THR A 459 12.03 13.65 15.07
CA THR A 459 12.61 12.66 15.99
C THR A 459 13.73 11.82 15.36
N PRO A 460 14.63 11.27 16.19
CA PRO A 460 15.71 10.38 15.77
C PRO A 460 15.19 9.14 15.02
N GLU A 461 14.14 8.50 15.55
CA GLU A 461 13.55 7.28 15.02
C GLU A 461 12.98 7.50 13.62
N LYS A 462 12.30 8.64 13.40
CA LYS A 462 11.77 8.99 12.06
C LYS A 462 12.88 9.14 11.03
N ALA A 463 14.03 9.74 11.39
CA ALA A 463 15.16 9.86 10.47
C ALA A 463 15.75 8.50 10.09
N ALA A 464 15.82 7.56 11.04
CA ALA A 464 16.22 6.18 10.79
C ALA A 464 15.20 5.45 9.89
N MET A 465 13.91 5.60 10.17
CA MET A 465 12.84 5.02 9.34
C MET A 465 12.82 5.60 7.92
N ALA A 466 13.01 6.90 7.76
CA ALA A 466 13.12 7.52 6.44
C ALA A 466 14.27 6.91 5.61
N MET A 467 15.42 6.65 6.23
CA MET A 467 16.55 5.95 5.60
C MET A 467 16.19 4.50 5.24
N LEU A 468 15.45 3.80 6.10
CA LEU A 468 14.96 2.45 5.84
C LEU A 468 14.04 2.41 4.61
N TYR A 469 13.15 3.40 4.43
CA TYR A 469 12.26 3.45 3.27
C TYR A 469 13.03 3.67 1.96
N LEU A 470 14.15 4.38 1.97
CA LEU A 470 15.06 4.47 0.81
C LEU A 470 15.68 3.10 0.47
N TRP A 471 16.07 2.32 1.48
CA TRP A 471 16.55 0.95 1.27
C TRP A 471 15.45 0.01 0.79
N LYS A 472 14.25 0.06 1.39
CA LYS A 472 13.10 -0.73 0.93
C LYS A 472 12.76 -0.44 -0.54
N TYR A 473 12.82 0.83 -0.94
CA TYR A 473 12.62 1.18 -2.34
C TYR A 473 13.72 0.60 -3.25
N ARG A 474 14.97 0.60 -2.80
CA ARG A 474 16.05 -0.06 -3.52
C ARG A 474 15.78 -1.56 -3.73
N GLN A 475 15.19 -2.24 -2.74
CA GLN A 475 14.80 -3.64 -2.89
C GLN A 475 13.68 -3.81 -3.96
N VAL A 476 12.73 -2.88 -4.03
CA VAL A 476 11.72 -2.87 -5.09
C VAL A 476 12.37 -2.75 -6.47
N GLN A 477 13.35 -1.85 -6.63
CA GLN A 477 14.08 -1.69 -7.89
C GLN A 477 14.90 -2.91 -8.29
N LEU A 478 15.47 -3.61 -7.31
CA LEU A 478 16.30 -4.81 -7.54
C LEU A 478 15.47 -6.08 -7.70
N ARG A 479 14.18 -6.04 -7.39
CA ARG A 479 13.31 -7.19 -7.49
C ARG A 479 13.29 -7.70 -8.92
N GLN A 480 13.66 -8.96 -9.10
CA GLN A 480 13.55 -9.62 -10.39
C GLN A 480 12.07 -9.85 -10.71
N ASN A 481 11.58 -9.21 -11.75
CA ASN A 481 10.24 -9.45 -12.27
C ASN A 481 10.30 -10.66 -13.18
N ASP A 482 9.99 -11.86 -12.66
CA ASP A 482 9.69 -13.00 -13.50
C ASP A 482 8.20 -13.00 -13.87
N ALA A 483 7.91 -13.43 -15.09
CA ALA A 483 6.54 -13.52 -15.55
C ALA A 483 5.79 -14.64 -14.79
N PRO A 484 4.49 -14.49 -14.53
CA PRO A 484 3.66 -15.60 -14.07
C PRO A 484 3.79 -16.79 -15.00
N LEU A 485 3.66 -18.01 -14.46
CA LEU A 485 3.65 -19.21 -15.30
C LEU A 485 2.45 -19.17 -16.26
N PRO A 486 2.65 -19.64 -17.53
CA PRO A 486 1.54 -19.73 -18.46
C PRO A 486 0.46 -20.67 -17.90
N LEU A 487 -0.81 -20.35 -18.18
CA LEU A 487 -1.91 -21.18 -17.75
C LEU A 487 -1.82 -22.56 -18.48
N PRO A 488 -1.97 -23.66 -17.74
CA PRO A 488 -2.07 -24.98 -18.37
C PRO A 488 -3.39 -25.10 -19.17
N ILE A 489 -3.49 -26.13 -19.99
CA ILE A 489 -4.75 -26.45 -20.66
C ILE A 489 -5.75 -26.94 -19.60
N LYS A 490 -6.97 -26.42 -19.65
CA LYS A 490 -8.06 -26.86 -18.79
C LYS A 490 -8.37 -28.35 -19.08
N THR A 491 -8.36 -29.18 -18.04
CA THR A 491 -8.58 -30.61 -18.22
C THR A 491 -10.06 -30.92 -18.34
N ALA A 492 -10.48 -31.69 -19.37
CA ALA A 492 -11.87 -32.10 -19.56
C ALA A 492 -12.41 -32.90 -18.37
N GLU A 493 -11.55 -33.66 -17.69
CA GLU A 493 -11.92 -34.45 -16.52
C GLU A 493 -12.24 -33.56 -15.31
N ALA A 494 -11.45 -32.50 -15.04
CA ALA A 494 -11.75 -31.52 -13.99
C ALA A 494 -13.06 -30.78 -14.29
N GLU A 495 -13.26 -30.33 -15.53
CA GLU A 495 -14.54 -29.71 -15.96
C GLU A 495 -15.73 -30.62 -15.73
N LYS A 496 -15.61 -31.91 -16.07
CA LYS A 496 -16.67 -32.90 -15.86
C LYS A 496 -17.03 -33.01 -14.37
N ILE A 497 -16.05 -33.15 -13.49
CA ILE A 497 -16.28 -33.28 -12.05
C ILE A 497 -16.98 -32.01 -11.49
N ILE A 498 -16.51 -30.82 -11.88
CA ILE A 498 -17.08 -29.56 -11.41
C ILE A 498 -18.50 -29.35 -11.94
N ASN A 499 -18.73 -29.60 -13.24
CA ASN A 499 -20.03 -29.42 -13.86
C ASN A 499 -21.08 -30.42 -13.32
N MET A 500 -20.69 -31.66 -13.03
CA MET A 500 -21.58 -32.62 -12.39
C MET A 500 -22.08 -32.13 -11.03
N ALA A 501 -21.19 -31.60 -10.19
CA ALA A 501 -21.58 -31.05 -8.89
C ALA A 501 -22.51 -29.83 -9.04
N ILE A 502 -22.28 -28.97 -10.04
CA ILE A 502 -23.13 -27.80 -10.33
C ILE A 502 -24.52 -28.26 -10.83
N GLU A 503 -24.59 -29.27 -11.71
CA GLU A 503 -25.85 -29.83 -12.22
C GLU A 503 -26.69 -30.51 -11.12
N GLU A 504 -26.02 -31.07 -10.11
CA GLU A 504 -26.64 -31.70 -8.93
C GLU A 504 -26.97 -30.69 -7.81
N ASP A 505 -26.75 -29.38 -8.05
CA ASP A 505 -26.97 -28.26 -7.11
C ASP A 505 -26.15 -28.37 -5.81
N HIS A 506 -24.95 -28.94 -5.90
CA HIS A 506 -24.02 -29.04 -4.79
C HIS A 506 -23.22 -27.75 -4.63
N ASN A 507 -23.09 -27.25 -3.40
CA ASN A 507 -22.32 -26.06 -3.07
C ASN A 507 -20.80 -26.30 -2.95
N ASN A 508 -20.36 -27.57 -2.98
CA ASN A 508 -18.96 -27.96 -2.89
C ASN A 508 -18.72 -29.32 -3.52
N LEU A 509 -17.47 -29.71 -3.77
CA LEU A 509 -17.09 -30.96 -4.35
C LEU A 509 -16.93 -32.12 -3.34
N GLY A 510 -16.95 -31.83 -2.04
CA GLY A 510 -16.49 -32.77 -1.03
C GLY A 510 -15.00 -33.11 -1.16
N GLU A 511 -14.45 -33.78 -0.16
CA GLU A 511 -12.98 -33.98 -0.04
C GLU A 511 -12.41 -34.85 -1.18
N TYR A 512 -13.09 -35.98 -1.52
CA TYR A 512 -12.61 -36.90 -2.54
C TYR A 512 -12.50 -36.25 -3.93
N HIS A 513 -13.56 -35.63 -4.40
CA HIS A 513 -13.57 -34.95 -5.70
C HIS A 513 -12.71 -33.69 -5.72
N SER A 514 -12.62 -32.96 -4.60
CA SER A 514 -11.70 -31.85 -4.45
C SER A 514 -10.26 -32.29 -4.71
N LYS A 515 -9.80 -33.36 -4.04
CA LYS A 515 -8.46 -33.91 -4.25
C LYS A 515 -8.24 -34.46 -5.67
N GLN A 516 -9.26 -35.04 -6.29
CA GLN A 516 -9.18 -35.47 -7.70
C GLN A 516 -8.90 -34.27 -8.61
N VAL A 517 -9.66 -33.16 -8.48
CA VAL A 517 -9.44 -31.94 -9.26
C VAL A 517 -8.04 -31.38 -9.00
N LEU A 518 -7.62 -31.28 -7.74
CA LEU A 518 -6.27 -30.81 -7.39
C LEU A 518 -5.16 -31.65 -8.02
N SER A 519 -5.30 -32.97 -7.98
CA SER A 519 -4.36 -33.94 -8.57
C SER A 519 -4.20 -33.77 -10.08
N LEU A 520 -5.30 -33.48 -10.79
CA LEU A 520 -5.29 -33.24 -12.25
C LEU A 520 -4.47 -31.99 -12.65
N TYR A 521 -4.30 -31.05 -11.72
CA TYR A 521 -3.43 -29.88 -11.87
C TYR A 521 -2.05 -30.07 -11.23
N GLY A 522 -1.75 -31.31 -10.79
CA GLY A 522 -0.44 -31.68 -10.25
C GLY A 522 -0.18 -31.19 -8.83
N ILE A 523 -1.20 -30.77 -8.07
CA ILE A 523 -1.09 -30.48 -6.65
C ILE A 523 -0.96 -31.79 -5.89
N PRO A 524 0.07 -31.94 -5.02
CA PRO A 524 0.31 -33.19 -4.31
C PRO A 524 -0.76 -33.43 -3.24
N VAL A 525 -1.57 -34.46 -3.44
CA VAL A 525 -2.63 -34.89 -2.51
C VAL A 525 -2.41 -36.34 -2.08
N THR A 526 -3.07 -36.79 -1.00
CA THR A 526 -3.11 -38.20 -0.62
C THR A 526 -3.82 -39.06 -1.65
N SER A 527 -3.41 -40.35 -1.78
CA SER A 527 -4.06 -41.32 -2.64
C SER A 527 -5.28 -41.90 -1.91
N ASP A 528 -6.44 -41.31 -2.11
CA ASP A 528 -7.65 -41.65 -1.39
C ASP A 528 -8.50 -42.67 -2.14
N VAL A 529 -9.25 -43.47 -1.40
CA VAL A 529 -10.22 -44.45 -1.92
C VAL A 529 -11.56 -44.22 -1.24
N LEU A 530 -12.60 -43.97 -2.04
CA LEU A 530 -13.99 -43.90 -1.57
C LEU A 530 -14.61 -45.28 -1.59
N VAL A 531 -15.26 -45.74 -0.52
CA VAL A 531 -15.82 -47.04 -0.35
C VAL A 531 -17.23 -46.98 0.27
N ASP A 532 -18.08 -47.94 -0.10
CA ASP A 532 -19.47 -48.01 0.33
C ASP A 532 -19.72 -49.09 1.38
N ASP A 533 -18.82 -50.07 1.49
CA ASP A 533 -18.98 -51.19 2.41
C ASP A 533 -17.68 -51.54 3.16
N GLU A 534 -17.82 -52.31 4.25
CA GLU A 534 -16.74 -52.71 5.14
C GLU A 534 -15.67 -53.58 4.43
N GLN A 535 -16.08 -54.43 3.49
CA GLN A 535 -15.14 -55.30 2.78
C GLN A 535 -14.24 -54.50 1.83
N GLN A 536 -14.83 -53.54 1.11
CA GLN A 536 -14.05 -52.58 0.31
C GLN A 536 -13.12 -51.76 1.16
N ALA A 537 -13.56 -51.36 2.37
CA ALA A 537 -12.72 -50.60 3.32
C ALA A 537 -11.48 -51.39 3.73
N LEU A 538 -11.62 -52.66 4.09
CA LEU A 538 -10.50 -53.53 4.43
C LEU A 538 -9.52 -53.73 3.26
N GLN A 539 -10.06 -53.99 2.03
CA GLN A 539 -9.24 -54.13 0.83
C GLN A 539 -8.46 -52.84 0.50
N ALA A 540 -9.11 -51.67 0.61
CA ALA A 540 -8.50 -50.39 0.37
C ALA A 540 -7.36 -50.09 1.39
N ALA A 541 -7.62 -50.34 2.68
CA ALA A 541 -6.63 -50.18 3.74
C ALA A 541 -5.41 -51.10 3.54
N GLN A 542 -5.62 -52.36 3.15
CA GLN A 542 -4.55 -53.30 2.84
C GLN A 542 -3.70 -52.83 1.65
N LYS A 543 -4.36 -52.30 0.60
CA LYS A 543 -3.68 -51.80 -0.62
C LYS A 543 -2.88 -50.53 -0.33
N LEU A 544 -3.41 -49.60 0.48
CA LEU A 544 -2.75 -48.37 0.86
C LEU A 544 -1.59 -48.58 1.83
N GLY A 545 -1.67 -49.61 2.65
CA GLY A 545 -0.70 -49.90 3.71
C GLY A 545 -1.00 -49.15 5.01
N TYR A 546 -0.87 -49.86 6.14
CA TYR A 546 -1.12 -49.30 7.46
C TYR A 546 0.04 -48.36 7.92
N PRO A 547 -0.23 -47.35 8.72
CA PRO A 547 -1.56 -46.94 9.23
C PRO A 547 -2.35 -46.11 8.21
N VAL A 548 -3.70 -46.20 8.31
CA VAL A 548 -4.64 -45.44 7.47
C VAL A 548 -5.54 -44.53 8.30
N VAL A 549 -6.24 -43.64 7.61
CA VAL A 549 -7.27 -42.74 8.14
C VAL A 549 -8.61 -43.08 7.49
N LEU A 550 -9.67 -43.13 8.30
CA LEU A 550 -11.03 -43.21 7.80
C LEU A 550 -11.79 -41.94 8.09
N LYS A 551 -12.50 -41.40 7.09
CA LYS A 551 -13.32 -40.19 7.23
C LYS A 551 -14.73 -40.48 6.64
N GLY A 552 -15.78 -39.96 7.32
CA GLY A 552 -17.13 -39.96 6.72
C GLY A 552 -17.13 -39.13 5.42
N GLY A 553 -17.64 -39.73 4.33
CA GLY A 553 -17.54 -39.17 2.98
C GLY A 553 -18.71 -38.26 2.54
N SER A 554 -19.60 -37.82 3.44
CA SER A 554 -20.75 -36.97 3.09
C SER A 554 -20.32 -35.60 2.57
N LEU A 555 -20.95 -35.16 1.48
CA LEU A 555 -20.72 -33.88 0.80
C LEU A 555 -21.12 -32.67 1.67
N GLU A 556 -22.09 -32.85 2.58
CA GLU A 556 -22.73 -31.75 3.32
C GLU A 556 -22.14 -31.49 4.71
N GLU A 557 -21.22 -32.31 5.19
CA GLU A 557 -20.74 -32.22 6.59
C GLU A 557 -19.46 -31.40 6.72
N ALA A 558 -19.64 -30.14 7.09
CA ALA A 558 -18.60 -29.34 7.73
C ALA A 558 -18.33 -29.86 9.16
N HIS A 559 -17.08 -29.73 9.67
CA HIS A 559 -16.68 -30.11 11.04
C HIS A 559 -16.75 -31.61 11.35
N LYS A 560 -16.30 -32.46 10.42
CA LYS A 560 -16.27 -33.94 10.57
C LYS A 560 -15.58 -34.42 11.83
N THR A 561 -14.54 -33.75 12.27
CA THR A 561 -13.75 -34.11 13.47
C THR A 561 -14.57 -33.94 14.75
N GLU A 562 -15.35 -32.86 14.88
CA GLU A 562 -16.20 -32.60 16.05
C GLU A 562 -17.35 -33.61 16.17
N LYS A 563 -17.79 -34.15 15.04
CA LYS A 563 -18.85 -35.19 14.97
C LYS A 563 -18.34 -36.61 15.17
N GLY A 564 -17.03 -36.81 15.42
CA GLY A 564 -16.46 -38.16 15.55
C GLY A 564 -16.40 -38.97 14.26
N LEU A 565 -16.45 -38.32 13.09
CA LEU A 565 -16.42 -38.95 11.77
C LEU A 565 -15.00 -39.12 11.20
N VAL A 566 -13.97 -38.80 11.95
CA VAL A 566 -12.55 -38.92 11.56
C VAL A 566 -11.83 -39.85 12.53
N HIS A 567 -11.28 -40.95 12.00
CA HIS A 567 -10.51 -41.93 12.76
C HIS A 567 -9.08 -41.99 12.22
N LEU A 568 -8.12 -41.59 13.05
CA LEU A 568 -6.70 -41.49 12.69
C LEU A 568 -5.91 -42.72 13.21
N TYR A 569 -4.73 -42.96 12.61
CA TYR A 569 -3.75 -43.97 13.06
C TYR A 569 -4.27 -45.40 13.13
N LEU A 570 -5.18 -45.83 12.24
CA LEU A 570 -5.67 -47.20 12.21
C LEU A 570 -4.59 -48.16 11.69
N GLN A 571 -4.19 -49.13 12.49
CA GLN A 571 -2.97 -49.93 12.30
C GLN A 571 -3.25 -51.33 11.77
N ASP A 572 -4.50 -51.78 11.83
CA ASP A 572 -4.90 -53.14 11.46
C ASP A 572 -6.36 -53.20 10.98
N GLU A 573 -6.74 -54.39 10.50
CA GLU A 573 -8.10 -54.66 9.94
C GLU A 573 -9.19 -54.50 11.02
N GLU A 574 -8.93 -54.87 12.26
CA GLU A 574 -9.91 -54.79 13.36
C GLU A 574 -10.26 -53.33 13.65
N GLN A 575 -9.23 -52.44 13.70
CA GLN A 575 -9.42 -51.02 13.92
C GLN A 575 -10.16 -50.35 12.76
N VAL A 576 -9.84 -50.71 11.51
CA VAL A 576 -10.54 -50.24 10.31
C VAL A 576 -12.01 -50.66 10.32
N SER A 577 -12.31 -51.94 10.61
CA SER A 577 -13.66 -52.46 10.71
C SER A 577 -14.50 -51.74 11.78
N ARG A 578 -13.90 -51.52 12.96
CA ARG A 578 -14.55 -50.77 14.05
C ARG A 578 -14.81 -49.32 13.67
N ALA A 579 -13.83 -48.63 13.08
CA ALA A 579 -13.96 -47.24 12.64
C ALA A 579 -15.04 -47.11 11.54
N PHE A 580 -15.08 -48.01 10.57
CA PHE A 580 -16.10 -48.05 9.54
C PHE A 580 -17.50 -48.15 10.13
N ARG A 581 -17.73 -49.07 11.06
CA ARG A 581 -19.03 -49.22 11.73
C ARG A 581 -19.41 -47.98 12.53
N ASN A 582 -18.48 -47.39 13.27
CA ASN A 582 -18.73 -46.17 14.02
C ASN A 582 -19.17 -45.01 13.10
N ILE A 583 -18.54 -44.85 11.93
CA ILE A 583 -18.93 -43.85 10.94
C ILE A 583 -20.36 -44.15 10.43
N GLN A 584 -20.68 -45.41 10.09
CA GLN A 584 -22.01 -45.82 9.63
C GLN A 584 -23.11 -45.64 10.69
N GLU A 585 -22.75 -45.78 11.97
CA GLU A 585 -23.68 -45.53 13.08
C GLU A 585 -23.92 -44.03 13.31
N THR A 586 -22.88 -43.21 13.14
CA THR A 586 -22.92 -41.79 13.43
C THR A 586 -23.52 -40.98 12.27
N ALA A 587 -23.08 -41.26 11.04
CA ALA A 587 -23.49 -40.53 9.83
C ALA A 587 -24.70 -41.15 9.08
N GLY A 588 -25.10 -42.34 9.48
CA GLY A 588 -26.18 -43.12 8.84
C GLY A 588 -25.66 -44.24 7.94
N ARG A 589 -26.42 -45.31 7.88
CA ARG A 589 -26.08 -46.46 7.00
C ARG A 589 -26.09 -46.10 5.55
N GLY A 590 -25.06 -46.49 4.80
CA GLY A 590 -24.89 -46.22 3.38
C GLY A 590 -24.11 -44.88 3.13
N THR A 591 -23.65 -44.19 4.17
CA THR A 591 -22.73 -43.05 3.97
C THR A 591 -21.41 -43.56 3.42
N PRO A 592 -20.92 -43.04 2.27
CA PRO A 592 -19.60 -43.37 1.76
C PRO A 592 -18.49 -43.05 2.76
N VAL A 593 -17.44 -43.86 2.81
CA VAL A 593 -16.30 -43.67 3.69
C VAL A 593 -15.03 -43.43 2.86
N LEU A 594 -14.29 -42.38 3.19
CA LEU A 594 -13.03 -42.06 2.55
C LEU A 594 -11.89 -42.72 3.35
N ILE A 595 -11.03 -43.44 2.67
CA ILE A 595 -9.84 -44.07 3.24
C ILE A 595 -8.61 -43.44 2.62
N SER A 596 -7.72 -42.95 3.49
CA SER A 596 -6.48 -42.27 3.11
C SER A 596 -5.28 -42.90 3.81
N PRO A 597 -4.06 -42.88 3.22
CA PRO A 597 -2.87 -43.24 3.95
C PRO A 597 -2.63 -42.21 5.05
N MET A 598 -2.14 -42.65 6.24
CA MET A 598 -1.75 -41.75 7.30
C MET A 598 -0.42 -41.07 6.97
N ILE A 599 -0.46 -39.79 6.66
CA ILE A 599 0.75 -38.99 6.42
C ILE A 599 1.37 -38.58 7.74
N ARG A 600 2.66 -38.83 7.90
CA ARG A 600 3.43 -38.41 9.07
C ARG A 600 4.26 -37.19 8.71
N GLY A 601 4.16 -36.16 9.51
CA GLY A 601 4.95 -34.95 9.42
C GLY A 601 4.81 -34.11 10.69
N ASP A 602 5.81 -33.30 10.98
CA ASP A 602 5.88 -32.52 12.22
C ASP A 602 5.53 -31.02 12.00
N ARG A 603 5.23 -30.66 10.74
CA ARG A 603 4.89 -29.29 10.35
C ARG A 603 3.65 -29.29 9.50
N GLU A 604 2.73 -28.42 9.88
CA GLU A 604 1.45 -28.26 9.18
C GLU A 604 1.33 -26.81 8.68
N PHE A 605 1.06 -26.65 7.41
CA PHE A 605 0.72 -25.39 6.78
C PHE A 605 -0.71 -25.44 6.25
N MET A 606 -1.22 -24.29 5.90
CA MET A 606 -2.46 -24.14 5.14
C MET A 606 -2.18 -23.39 3.84
N ALA A 607 -2.90 -23.74 2.81
CA ALA A 607 -2.95 -23.00 1.56
C ALA A 607 -4.41 -22.90 1.12
N GLY A 608 -4.78 -21.80 0.49
CA GLY A 608 -6.16 -21.62 0.06
C GLY A 608 -6.31 -20.55 -1.01
N MET A 609 -7.53 -20.40 -1.47
CA MET A 609 -7.94 -19.33 -2.38
C MET A 609 -9.34 -18.86 -2.03
N THR A 610 -9.52 -17.55 -2.00
CA THR A 610 -10.83 -16.91 -1.89
C THR A 610 -10.97 -15.84 -2.97
N ARG A 611 -12.16 -15.77 -3.60
CA ARG A 611 -12.44 -14.70 -4.58
C ARG A 611 -13.02 -13.50 -3.89
N TYR A 612 -12.35 -12.37 -4.05
CA TYR A 612 -12.85 -11.10 -3.57
C TYR A 612 -13.42 -10.27 -4.72
N PRO A 613 -14.59 -9.63 -4.54
CA PRO A 613 -15.15 -8.71 -5.53
C PRO A 613 -14.15 -7.61 -5.88
N GLY A 614 -13.96 -7.35 -7.17
CA GLY A 614 -13.00 -6.36 -7.67
C GLY A 614 -11.52 -6.77 -7.63
N PHE A 615 -11.17 -7.92 -7.01
CA PHE A 615 -9.77 -8.38 -6.92
C PHE A 615 -9.52 -9.74 -7.58
N GLY A 616 -10.59 -10.50 -7.86
CA GLY A 616 -10.43 -11.85 -8.38
C GLY A 616 -9.94 -12.87 -7.33
N PRO A 617 -9.22 -13.93 -7.74
CA PRO A 617 -8.74 -14.98 -6.84
C PRO A 617 -7.51 -14.49 -6.04
N ALA A 618 -7.64 -14.48 -4.72
CA ALA A 618 -6.56 -14.23 -3.78
C ALA A 618 -6.11 -15.54 -3.15
N LEU A 619 -4.83 -15.85 -3.28
CA LEU A 619 -4.20 -17.01 -2.67
C LEU A 619 -3.83 -16.69 -1.24
N MET A 620 -3.97 -17.68 -0.35
CA MET A 620 -3.58 -17.60 1.06
C MET A 620 -2.59 -18.70 1.39
N PHE A 621 -1.60 -18.39 2.21
CA PHE A 621 -0.64 -19.33 2.78
C PHE A 621 -0.37 -18.97 4.23
N GLY A 622 -0.21 -19.97 5.10
CA GLY A 622 0.06 -19.74 6.51
C GLY A 622 0.34 -21.01 7.32
N VAL A 623 0.44 -20.84 8.62
CA VAL A 623 0.53 -21.96 9.57
C VAL A 623 -0.81 -22.68 9.62
N GLY A 624 -0.78 -24.00 9.45
CA GLY A 624 -1.96 -24.89 9.42
C GLY A 624 -2.25 -25.56 10.76
N GLY A 625 -3.19 -26.51 10.72
CA GLY A 625 -3.60 -27.31 11.87
C GLY A 625 -4.48 -26.57 12.87
N ILE A 626 -4.59 -27.11 14.08
CA ILE A 626 -5.49 -26.64 15.14
C ILE A 626 -5.19 -25.23 15.67
N TYR A 627 -4.01 -24.70 15.38
CA TYR A 627 -3.58 -23.37 15.83
C TYR A 627 -3.82 -22.24 14.80
N THR A 628 -4.33 -22.56 13.63
CA THR A 628 -4.53 -21.59 12.53
C THR A 628 -5.32 -20.37 12.97
N GLU A 629 -6.47 -20.58 13.62
CA GLU A 629 -7.35 -19.50 14.08
C GLU A 629 -6.73 -18.67 15.22
N ALA A 630 -5.93 -19.32 16.07
CA ALA A 630 -5.31 -18.66 17.21
C ALA A 630 -4.11 -17.80 16.82
N LEU A 631 -3.28 -18.27 15.89
CA LEU A 631 -2.05 -17.59 15.49
C LEU A 631 -2.29 -16.53 14.41
N ARG A 632 -3.24 -16.75 13.50
CA ARG A 632 -3.53 -15.87 12.35
C ARG A 632 -2.26 -15.44 11.60
N ASP A 633 -1.33 -16.39 11.43
CA ASP A 633 -0.07 -16.17 10.75
C ASP A 633 -0.23 -16.57 9.27
N THR A 634 -0.84 -15.68 8.53
CA THR A 634 -1.19 -15.88 7.12
C THR A 634 -0.70 -14.74 6.25
N THR A 635 -0.47 -15.03 4.98
CA THR A 635 -0.12 -14.08 3.92
C THR A 635 -1.05 -14.27 2.74
N MET A 636 -1.32 -13.20 2.01
CA MET A 636 -2.16 -13.25 0.80
C MET A 636 -1.45 -12.64 -0.40
N ARG A 637 -1.80 -13.12 -1.60
CA ARG A 637 -1.38 -12.56 -2.89
C ARG A 637 -2.48 -12.76 -3.92
N LEU A 638 -2.61 -11.84 -4.87
CA LEU A 638 -3.51 -12.03 -6.02
C LEU A 638 -2.91 -13.00 -7.04
N ALA A 639 -3.73 -13.86 -7.61
CA ALA A 639 -3.32 -14.65 -8.77
C ALA A 639 -3.41 -13.81 -10.07
N PRO A 640 -2.53 -14.07 -11.07
CA PRO A 640 -1.49 -15.08 -11.10
C PRO A 640 -0.24 -14.69 -10.32
N LEU A 641 0.48 -15.68 -9.76
CA LEU A 641 1.78 -15.48 -9.13
C LEU A 641 2.94 -15.77 -10.08
N SER A 642 4.03 -15.07 -9.90
CA SER A 642 5.36 -15.50 -10.35
C SER A 642 6.02 -16.44 -9.34
N LYS A 643 7.11 -17.12 -9.72
CA LYS A 643 7.88 -17.97 -8.79
C LYS A 643 8.47 -17.18 -7.64
N VAL A 644 8.96 -15.97 -7.93
CA VAL A 644 9.51 -15.07 -6.91
C VAL A 644 8.43 -14.68 -5.91
N GLU A 645 7.25 -14.29 -6.37
CA GLU A 645 6.13 -13.91 -5.51
C GLU A 645 5.63 -15.06 -4.63
N ALA A 646 5.56 -16.28 -5.17
CA ALA A 646 5.18 -17.46 -4.39
C ALA A 646 6.19 -17.74 -3.26
N ARG A 647 7.51 -17.65 -3.53
CA ARG A 647 8.54 -17.79 -2.50
C ARG A 647 8.52 -16.66 -1.47
N GLU A 648 8.33 -15.41 -1.91
CA GLU A 648 8.16 -14.27 -1.00
C GLU A 648 6.95 -14.47 -0.08
N MET A 649 5.82 -14.91 -0.63
CA MET A 649 4.60 -15.19 0.11
C MET A 649 4.82 -16.22 1.22
N ILE A 650 5.55 -17.31 0.92
CA ILE A 650 5.91 -18.36 1.88
C ILE A 650 6.81 -17.80 2.99
N ASN A 651 7.81 -16.98 2.64
CA ASN A 651 8.76 -16.41 3.61
C ASN A 651 8.18 -15.24 4.43
N ASP A 652 7.08 -14.66 4.02
CA ASP A 652 6.43 -13.51 4.70
C ASP A 652 5.62 -13.90 5.95
N ILE A 653 5.39 -15.19 6.22
CA ILE A 653 4.78 -15.61 7.47
C ILE A 653 5.70 -15.28 8.65
N LYS A 654 5.13 -14.87 9.78
CA LYS A 654 5.90 -14.52 10.99
C LYS A 654 6.71 -15.73 11.50
N SER A 655 6.15 -16.93 11.34
CA SER A 655 6.74 -18.21 11.72
C SER A 655 7.66 -18.81 10.65
N HIS A 656 8.25 -18.01 9.75
CA HIS A 656 9.10 -18.46 8.63
C HIS A 656 10.25 -19.40 9.08
N ARG A 657 10.70 -19.30 10.32
CA ARG A 657 11.67 -20.26 10.90
C ARG A 657 11.20 -21.72 10.89
N MET A 658 9.89 -21.96 10.79
CA MET A 658 9.34 -23.30 10.59
C MET A 658 9.74 -23.90 9.24
N LEU A 659 10.21 -23.10 8.30
CA LEU A 659 10.69 -23.56 6.98
C LEU A 659 12.13 -24.06 7.03
N GLU A 660 12.90 -23.66 8.04
CA GLU A 660 14.31 -23.96 8.18
C GLU A 660 14.53 -25.35 8.83
N GLU A 661 15.77 -25.85 8.80
CA GLU A 661 16.18 -27.01 9.58
C GLU A 661 16.07 -26.70 11.08
N TYR A 662 15.36 -27.53 11.83
CA TYR A 662 15.16 -27.33 13.26
C TYR A 662 15.04 -28.65 14.02
N ARG A 663 15.83 -28.84 15.08
CA ARG A 663 15.79 -30.01 15.99
C ARG A 663 15.77 -31.37 15.29
N GLY A 664 16.56 -31.53 14.23
CA GLY A 664 16.66 -32.78 13.48
C GLY A 664 15.57 -32.98 12.42
N MET A 665 14.63 -32.04 12.29
CA MET A 665 13.70 -31.96 11.15
C MET A 665 14.42 -31.28 9.99
N PRO A 666 14.46 -31.86 8.79
CA PRO A 666 15.10 -31.24 7.63
C PRO A 666 14.34 -29.97 7.21
N ALA A 667 15.01 -29.05 6.50
CA ALA A 667 14.37 -27.88 5.92
C ALA A 667 13.22 -28.28 5.00
N VAL A 668 12.20 -27.44 4.93
CA VAL A 668 11.05 -27.61 4.00
C VAL A 668 11.49 -27.33 2.57
N ASN A 669 11.01 -28.12 1.63
CA ASN A 669 11.19 -27.82 0.21
C ASN A 669 10.28 -26.65 -0.21
N VAL A 670 10.82 -25.43 -0.05
CA VAL A 670 10.10 -24.18 -0.37
C VAL A 670 9.73 -24.10 -1.84
N ASP A 671 10.49 -24.76 -2.73
CA ASP A 671 10.21 -24.78 -4.17
C ASP A 671 8.96 -25.61 -4.51
N GLU A 672 8.74 -26.72 -3.81
CA GLU A 672 7.52 -27.50 -3.99
C GLU A 672 6.31 -26.83 -3.34
N LEU A 673 6.47 -26.15 -2.20
CA LEU A 673 5.41 -25.28 -1.66
C LEU A 673 5.06 -24.16 -2.63
N ALA A 674 6.06 -23.49 -3.21
CA ALA A 674 5.83 -22.46 -4.21
C ALA A 674 5.13 -23.04 -5.46
N SER A 675 5.52 -24.23 -5.91
CA SER A 675 4.87 -24.93 -7.01
C SER A 675 3.40 -25.25 -6.72
N LEU A 676 3.09 -25.63 -5.48
CA LEU A 676 1.71 -25.85 -5.03
C LEU A 676 0.88 -24.56 -5.16
N LEU A 677 1.39 -23.42 -4.64
CA LEU A 677 0.71 -22.12 -4.73
C LEU A 677 0.53 -21.64 -6.17
N LEU A 678 1.53 -21.84 -7.03
CA LEU A 678 1.45 -21.49 -8.45
C LEU A 678 0.35 -22.28 -9.16
N ARG A 679 0.28 -23.60 -8.93
CA ARG A 679 -0.75 -24.46 -9.49
C ARG A 679 -2.15 -24.14 -8.96
N LEU A 680 -2.24 -23.81 -7.67
CA LEU A 680 -3.48 -23.35 -7.04
C LEU A 680 -3.98 -22.05 -7.69
N GLY A 681 -3.10 -21.10 -7.95
CA GLY A 681 -3.41 -19.87 -8.67
C GLY A 681 -3.89 -20.14 -10.10
N GLN A 682 -3.21 -21.03 -10.84
CA GLN A 682 -3.60 -21.43 -12.18
C GLN A 682 -4.99 -22.11 -12.21
N LEU A 683 -5.24 -23.07 -11.31
CA LEU A 683 -6.55 -23.71 -11.13
C LEU A 683 -7.65 -22.68 -10.90
N SER A 684 -7.38 -21.71 -10.01
CA SER A 684 -8.35 -20.68 -9.68
C SER A 684 -8.70 -19.76 -10.86
N LEU A 685 -7.75 -19.45 -11.72
CA LEU A 685 -7.98 -18.64 -12.92
C LEU A 685 -8.74 -19.42 -14.01
N LEU A 686 -8.47 -20.72 -14.14
CA LEU A 686 -9.12 -21.58 -15.13
C LEU A 686 -10.58 -21.93 -14.78
N HIS A 687 -10.91 -21.95 -13.48
CA HIS A 687 -12.24 -22.34 -12.98
C HIS A 687 -12.91 -21.21 -12.21
N PRO A 688 -13.48 -20.19 -12.89
CA PRO A 688 -14.16 -19.08 -12.25
C PRO A 688 -15.40 -19.48 -11.44
N GLU A 689 -15.95 -20.65 -11.66
CA GLU A 689 -17.04 -21.28 -10.91
C GLU A 689 -16.64 -21.68 -9.48
N ILE A 690 -15.34 -21.88 -9.19
CA ILE A 690 -14.84 -22.14 -7.84
C ILE A 690 -14.76 -20.81 -7.10
N LYS A 691 -15.49 -20.70 -6.00
CA LYS A 691 -15.54 -19.53 -5.11
C LYS A 691 -14.40 -19.52 -4.11
N GLU A 692 -14.11 -20.68 -3.50
CA GLU A 692 -13.15 -20.84 -2.42
C GLU A 692 -12.47 -22.20 -2.50
N ILE A 693 -11.20 -22.28 -2.11
CA ILE A 693 -10.42 -23.51 -1.96
C ILE A 693 -9.77 -23.45 -0.59
N ASP A 694 -9.96 -24.51 0.21
CA ASP A 694 -9.29 -24.71 1.49
C ASP A 694 -8.47 -26.00 1.47
N LEU A 695 -7.17 -25.86 1.74
CA LEU A 695 -6.19 -26.95 1.84
C LEU A 695 -5.58 -26.90 3.24
N ASN A 696 -6.24 -27.55 4.20
CA ASN A 696 -5.81 -27.49 5.60
C ASN A 696 -6.08 -28.82 6.33
N PRO A 697 -5.00 -29.57 6.70
CA PRO A 697 -3.60 -29.16 6.62
C PRO A 697 -2.88 -29.62 5.33
N VAL A 698 -1.81 -28.87 5.01
CA VAL A 698 -0.72 -29.30 4.13
C VAL A 698 0.41 -29.80 5.02
N ILE A 699 0.62 -31.10 5.08
CA ILE A 699 1.63 -31.73 5.95
C ILE A 699 2.97 -31.81 5.22
N ILE A 700 4.05 -31.44 5.90
CA ILE A 700 5.41 -31.63 5.38
C ILE A 700 5.89 -33.03 5.77
N SER A 701 5.99 -33.91 4.78
CA SER A 701 6.50 -35.26 4.94
C SER A 701 7.82 -35.41 4.20
N LYS A 702 8.91 -35.70 4.92
CA LYS A 702 10.27 -35.81 4.35
C LYS A 702 10.66 -34.58 3.51
N SER A 703 10.40 -33.39 4.00
CA SER A 703 10.59 -32.08 3.35
C SER A 703 9.53 -31.72 2.27
N GLU A 704 8.71 -32.63 1.79
CA GLU A 704 7.76 -32.40 0.69
C GLU A 704 6.34 -32.09 1.23
N PRO A 705 5.61 -31.13 0.63
CA PRO A 705 4.24 -30.84 0.99
C PRO A 705 3.27 -31.91 0.45
N VAL A 706 2.32 -32.31 1.29
CA VAL A 706 1.22 -33.21 0.89
C VAL A 706 -0.09 -32.67 1.47
N VAL A 707 -1.07 -32.40 0.60
CA VAL A 707 -2.42 -31.99 1.02
C VAL A 707 -3.17 -33.21 1.53
N VAL A 708 -3.56 -33.18 2.82
CA VAL A 708 -4.28 -34.32 3.45
C VAL A 708 -5.76 -34.03 3.66
N ASP A 709 -6.18 -32.78 3.55
CA ASP A 709 -7.59 -32.39 3.53
C ASP A 709 -7.80 -31.27 2.51
N ALA A 710 -8.91 -31.30 1.80
CA ALA A 710 -9.20 -30.33 0.76
C ALA A 710 -10.71 -30.12 0.56
N LEU A 711 -11.11 -28.86 0.42
CA LEU A 711 -12.48 -28.48 0.10
C LEU A 711 -12.49 -27.44 -1.02
N LEU A 712 -13.23 -27.72 -2.10
CA LEU A 712 -13.53 -26.77 -3.16
C LEU A 712 -14.99 -26.34 -3.06
N VAL A 713 -15.23 -25.06 -2.77
CA VAL A 713 -16.57 -24.47 -2.68
C VAL A 713 -16.93 -23.83 -4.01
N LEU A 714 -18.12 -24.10 -4.50
CA LEU A 714 -18.64 -23.61 -5.78
C LEU A 714 -19.47 -22.33 -5.57
N LYS A 715 -19.59 -21.54 -6.62
CA LYS A 715 -20.53 -20.42 -6.64
C LYS A 715 -21.96 -20.95 -6.72
N ASN A 716 -22.85 -20.44 -5.89
CA ASN A 716 -24.28 -20.72 -6.02
C ASN A 716 -24.78 -20.12 -7.35
N ASN A 717 -25.52 -20.89 -8.10
CA ASN A 717 -26.31 -20.43 -9.27
C ASN A 717 -27.51 -19.59 -8.75
N GLN A 718 -27.30 -18.36 -8.25
CA GLN A 718 -28.38 -17.39 -7.99
C GLN A 718 -28.35 -16.26 -9.00
#